data_18c988bee797c22e7479628fd3fc13d7
#
_entry.id   18c988bee797c22e7479628fd3fc13d7
#
_cell.length_a   1.000
_cell.length_b   1.000
_cell.length_c   1.000
_cell.angle_alpha   90.00
_cell.angle_beta   90.00
_cell.angle_gamma   90.00
#
_symmetry.space_group_name_H-M   'P 1'
#
loop_
_entity.id
_entity.type
_entity.pdbx_description
1 polymer ?
#
loop_
_entity_poly.entity_id
_entity_poly.type
_entity_poly.pdbx_seq_one_letter_code
_entity_poly.pdbx_strand_id
1 'polypeptide(L)'
;MVFNKLIKEKDFIIFDGAMGTQLQAKGLKTGECPEILSITHPEIVRDIHKSYIDAGSMVVYSNTFGANSYKLAESGYTVEEVVKASVKVAKEATDGTGALAALDIGPIGQLMEPTGSMSFDEAYEIYKEVILAGADADLIVFETMTDLAELKAGVLAAKENSSKSIVCTMTFEENMRTFTGCSVSSMALTLEGLGVDALGVNCSLGPVQLRGVVEELAKWTTLPIIVKPNAGLPDPATGKYDLPPEEFAADMANGIVPLGATILGGCCGTTPEYIRQLSTALKNAKPYKHSTAVPSAVCSPSRTVVINQPRIIGERINPTGKKLFKEALRNNNLDYILTQGIEQINAGAEILDVNVGLPEIDEEQMMIRAIKGLQGVVDVPLQIDSTIPQVLESALRVYSGKPIVNSVNGEEKSLEAVLPLVKKYGAAVVGLTLDKDGIPKTAEGRFAIAEKIVKRANALGIKNSDIYIDCLTLTASAEQEGVLETLNALERVKKELGVKTVLGVSNISFGLPNRELVTSTFLTMALQKGLDLPIINPNIDAMTGAVRAYRLLANIDKNSVEFIQAYNNVDTKKPQSEKKEISLNYAIENGLKAEGAQVTEKLLESHSPMDIINDYLIPTLDKAGADFETGKIFLPQLIQSATVAQACFDVIKKKLISEDSAPVSKGKIVLATVKGDVHDIGKNIVKVLLENYGYTVIDLGKDVDYEEVVKATVDNNVKLVGLSALMTTTLKSMEETIALLRKNCDCTVMVGGAVLTPDYAEKIGADYYSKDAKESVDIAKKVLG
;
A
#
# COMPACT_ATOMS: atom_id res chain seq x y z
N MET A 1 -22.26 14.00 14.15
CA MET A 1 -21.56 12.84 14.72
C MET A 1 -20.97 13.25 16.06
N VAL A 2 -21.11 12.41 17.10
CA VAL A 2 -20.71 12.75 18.48
C VAL A 2 -19.19 12.96 18.55
N PHE A 3 -18.41 12.13 17.87
CA PHE A 3 -16.94 12.24 17.84
C PHE A 3 -16.46 13.55 17.18
N ASN A 4 -17.07 14.00 16.11
CA ASN A 4 -16.73 15.28 15.46
C ASN A 4 -17.03 16.51 16.34
N LYS A 5 -17.98 16.37 17.29
CA LYS A 5 -18.23 17.38 18.32
C LYS A 5 -17.07 17.36 19.32
N LEU A 6 -16.64 16.19 19.75
CA LEU A 6 -15.52 16.03 20.69
C LEU A 6 -14.22 16.64 20.13
N ILE A 7 -13.91 16.40 18.83
CA ILE A 7 -12.75 17.02 18.13
C ILE A 7 -12.81 18.54 18.17
N LYS A 8 -13.99 19.16 18.10
CA LYS A 8 -14.14 20.62 18.09
C LYS A 8 -14.09 21.24 19.48
N GLU A 9 -14.49 20.51 20.51
CA GLU A 9 -14.65 21.02 21.87
C GLU A 9 -13.41 20.78 22.75
N LYS A 10 -12.56 19.80 22.41
CA LYS A 10 -11.41 19.41 23.22
C LYS A 10 -10.10 19.73 22.53
N ASP A 11 -9.15 20.26 23.29
CA ASP A 11 -7.77 20.45 22.84
C ASP A 11 -7.06 19.12 22.59
N PHE A 12 -7.33 18.13 23.45
CA PHE A 12 -6.83 16.77 23.35
C PHE A 12 -7.96 15.77 23.58
N ILE A 13 -7.93 14.66 22.84
CA ILE A 13 -8.81 13.51 23.05
C ILE A 13 -7.94 12.33 23.48
N ILE A 14 -8.27 11.76 24.63
CA ILE A 14 -7.53 10.62 25.19
C ILE A 14 -8.29 9.35 24.87
N PHE A 15 -7.65 8.45 24.14
CA PHE A 15 -8.08 7.10 23.90
C PHE A 15 -7.51 6.16 24.96
N ASP A 16 -8.02 4.96 25.01
CA ASP A 16 -7.55 3.93 25.95
C ASP A 16 -6.14 3.40 25.62
N GLY A 17 -5.72 2.41 26.41
CA GLY A 17 -4.51 1.63 26.21
C GLY A 17 -4.80 0.21 25.75
N ALA A 18 -3.87 -0.71 26.02
CA ALA A 18 -3.93 -2.08 25.56
C ALA A 18 -5.10 -2.87 26.18
N MET A 19 -5.88 -3.58 25.34
CA MET A 19 -6.85 -4.57 25.79
C MET A 19 -6.18 -5.94 26.00
N GLY A 20 -5.47 -6.47 25.02
CA GLY A 20 -4.90 -7.81 25.04
C GLY A 20 -3.98 -8.08 26.24
N THR A 21 -3.01 -7.18 26.51
CA THR A 21 -2.10 -7.32 27.66
C THR A 21 -2.84 -7.21 29.02
N GLN A 22 -3.95 -6.46 29.09
CA GLN A 22 -4.78 -6.41 30.29
C GLN A 22 -5.57 -7.71 30.49
N LEU A 23 -6.09 -8.31 29.44
CA LEU A 23 -6.78 -9.61 29.48
C LEU A 23 -5.80 -10.73 29.92
N GLN A 24 -4.59 -10.72 29.39
CA GLN A 24 -3.53 -11.65 29.77
C GLN A 24 -3.18 -11.52 31.28
N ALA A 25 -3.06 -10.31 31.80
CA ALA A 25 -2.83 -10.05 33.21
C ALA A 25 -3.99 -10.53 34.08
N LYS A 26 -5.19 -10.68 33.55
CA LYS A 26 -6.40 -11.21 34.22
C LYS A 26 -6.65 -12.69 33.93
N GLY A 27 -5.74 -13.39 33.25
CA GLY A 27 -5.76 -14.84 33.10
C GLY A 27 -6.11 -15.38 31.71
N LEU A 28 -6.22 -14.55 30.69
CA LEU A 28 -6.32 -15.01 29.28
C LEU A 28 -5.07 -15.83 28.96
N LYS A 29 -5.26 -17.05 28.49
CA LYS A 29 -4.15 -17.93 28.11
C LYS A 29 -3.73 -17.67 26.68
N THR A 30 -2.49 -18.00 26.40
CA THR A 30 -1.96 -17.99 25.02
C THR A 30 -2.78 -18.93 24.15
N GLY A 31 -3.19 -18.43 22.97
CA GLY A 31 -4.02 -19.17 22.00
C GLY A 31 -5.53 -19.04 22.20
N GLU A 32 -6.00 -18.46 23.33
CA GLU A 32 -7.42 -18.14 23.47
C GLU A 32 -7.77 -16.86 22.69
N CYS A 33 -8.92 -16.86 22.04
CA CYS A 33 -9.44 -15.69 21.29
C CYS A 33 -9.91 -14.62 22.30
N PRO A 34 -9.28 -13.45 22.37
CA PRO A 34 -9.63 -12.41 23.35
C PRO A 34 -11.06 -11.91 23.20
N GLU A 35 -11.58 -11.86 21.98
CA GLU A 35 -12.90 -11.31 21.65
C GLU A 35 -14.05 -12.09 22.28
N ILE A 36 -13.86 -13.43 22.44
CA ILE A 36 -14.88 -14.34 23.04
C ILE A 36 -15.10 -14.02 24.52
N LEU A 37 -14.13 -13.42 25.22
CA LEU A 37 -14.32 -13.02 26.61
C LEU A 37 -15.45 -12.01 26.79
N SER A 38 -15.80 -11.27 25.77
CA SER A 38 -16.98 -10.39 25.80
C SER A 38 -18.32 -11.15 25.92
N ILE A 39 -18.32 -12.45 25.56
CA ILE A 39 -19.47 -13.36 25.72
C ILE A 39 -19.36 -14.16 27.02
N THR A 40 -18.19 -14.77 27.26
CA THR A 40 -17.99 -15.74 28.34
C THR A 40 -17.70 -15.08 29.70
N HIS A 41 -16.99 -13.94 29.68
CA HIS A 41 -16.58 -13.20 30.89
C HIS A 41 -16.73 -11.68 30.70
N PRO A 42 -17.95 -11.19 30.37
CA PRO A 42 -18.16 -9.78 30.03
C PRO A 42 -17.80 -8.82 31.17
N GLU A 43 -17.84 -9.30 32.44
CA GLU A 43 -17.43 -8.52 33.63
C GLU A 43 -15.95 -8.14 33.58
N ILE A 44 -15.08 -9.03 33.11
CA ILE A 44 -13.63 -8.78 33.01
C ILE A 44 -13.38 -7.67 31.98
N VAL A 45 -13.98 -7.77 30.79
CA VAL A 45 -13.84 -6.80 29.72
C VAL A 45 -14.40 -5.45 30.13
N ARG A 46 -15.57 -5.43 30.78
CA ARG A 46 -16.20 -4.21 31.30
C ARG A 46 -15.33 -3.51 32.34
N ASP A 47 -14.72 -4.26 33.25
CA ASP A 47 -13.83 -3.70 34.30
C ASP A 47 -12.57 -3.06 33.69
N ILE A 48 -12.03 -3.63 32.62
CA ILE A 48 -10.91 -3.04 31.88
C ILE A 48 -11.35 -1.71 31.25
N HIS A 49 -12.48 -1.65 30.54
CA HIS A 49 -13.00 -0.41 29.96
C HIS A 49 -13.19 0.67 31.06
N LYS A 50 -13.84 0.33 32.17
CA LYS A 50 -14.04 1.25 33.29
C LYS A 50 -12.71 1.76 33.85
N SER A 51 -11.71 0.90 34.01
CA SER A 51 -10.41 1.32 34.53
C SER A 51 -9.69 2.34 33.63
N TYR A 52 -9.86 2.24 32.30
CA TYR A 52 -9.37 3.24 31.36
C TYR A 52 -10.18 4.54 31.40
N ILE A 53 -11.50 4.46 31.51
CA ILE A 53 -12.38 5.64 31.67
C ILE A 53 -12.00 6.38 32.97
N ASP A 54 -11.83 5.68 34.06
CA ASP A 54 -11.41 6.24 35.37
C ASP A 54 -9.99 6.86 35.32
N ALA A 55 -9.15 6.37 34.41
CA ALA A 55 -7.83 6.93 34.14
C ALA A 55 -7.86 8.20 33.24
N GLY A 56 -9.01 8.51 32.62
CA GLY A 56 -9.21 9.71 31.84
C GLY A 56 -9.45 9.48 30.33
N SER A 57 -9.65 8.22 29.91
CA SER A 57 -10.00 7.92 28.52
C SER A 57 -11.37 8.50 28.17
N MET A 58 -11.45 9.18 27.04
CA MET A 58 -12.68 9.74 26.46
C MET A 58 -13.27 8.81 25.37
N VAL A 59 -12.48 7.88 24.87
CA VAL A 59 -12.88 6.84 23.93
C VAL A 59 -12.24 5.52 24.36
N VAL A 60 -13.03 4.46 24.40
CA VAL A 60 -12.56 3.09 24.65
C VAL A 60 -12.89 2.22 23.44
N TYR A 61 -11.97 1.33 23.08
CA TYR A 61 -12.13 0.37 21.99
C TYR A 61 -12.92 -0.84 22.46
N SER A 62 -13.95 -1.25 21.71
CA SER A 62 -14.58 -2.53 21.96
C SER A 62 -13.55 -3.67 21.76
N ASN A 63 -13.79 -4.79 22.45
CA ASN A 63 -12.89 -5.95 22.34
C ASN A 63 -13.21 -6.74 21.05
N THR A 64 -12.92 -6.12 19.86
CA THR A 64 -13.31 -6.62 18.52
C THR A 64 -12.18 -6.61 17.50
N PHE A 65 -10.95 -6.37 17.90
CA PHE A 65 -9.77 -6.27 17.02
C PHE A 65 -9.64 -7.43 16.02
N GLY A 66 -9.86 -8.66 16.46
CA GLY A 66 -9.82 -9.86 15.63
C GLY A 66 -11.20 -10.43 15.28
N ALA A 67 -12.30 -9.72 15.53
CA ALA A 67 -13.66 -10.23 15.37
C ALA A 67 -14.12 -10.24 13.91
N ASN A 68 -13.41 -10.91 13.03
CA ASN A 68 -13.79 -11.11 11.63
C ASN A 68 -13.98 -12.60 11.30
N SER A 69 -14.67 -12.90 10.21
CA SER A 69 -15.01 -14.27 9.81
C SER A 69 -13.79 -15.17 9.61
N TYR A 70 -12.63 -14.59 9.24
CA TYR A 70 -11.39 -15.34 9.03
C TYR A 70 -10.75 -15.79 10.35
N LYS A 71 -10.66 -14.89 11.33
CA LYS A 71 -10.03 -15.18 12.63
C LYS A 71 -10.98 -15.93 13.57
N LEU A 72 -12.29 -15.78 13.42
CA LEU A 72 -13.29 -16.48 14.22
C LEU A 72 -13.68 -17.86 13.67
N ALA A 73 -13.14 -18.30 12.52
CA ALA A 73 -13.57 -19.51 11.81
C ALA A 73 -13.62 -20.77 12.71
N GLU A 74 -12.71 -20.89 13.66
CA GLU A 74 -12.59 -22.06 14.58
C GLU A 74 -13.12 -21.77 15.99
N SER A 75 -13.62 -20.56 16.24
CA SER A 75 -14.03 -20.12 17.59
C SER A 75 -15.35 -20.73 18.08
N GLY A 76 -16.19 -21.23 17.16
CA GLY A 76 -17.56 -21.68 17.45
C GLY A 76 -18.57 -20.56 17.60
N TYR A 77 -18.19 -19.29 17.38
CA TYR A 77 -19.06 -18.11 17.44
C TYR A 77 -19.09 -17.38 16.09
N THR A 78 -20.21 -16.73 15.81
CA THR A 78 -20.34 -15.87 14.62
C THR A 78 -19.78 -14.47 14.87
N VAL A 79 -19.41 -13.76 13.80
CA VAL A 79 -19.00 -12.36 13.87
C VAL A 79 -20.07 -11.51 14.56
N GLU A 80 -21.33 -11.72 14.22
CA GLU A 80 -22.45 -10.97 14.78
C GLU A 80 -22.56 -11.14 16.30
N GLU A 81 -22.44 -12.37 16.81
CA GLU A 81 -22.51 -12.66 18.25
C GLU A 81 -21.38 -11.98 19.01
N VAL A 82 -20.14 -12.13 18.54
CA VAL A 82 -18.95 -11.58 19.19
C VAL A 82 -18.96 -10.05 19.17
N VAL A 83 -19.19 -9.44 18.00
CA VAL A 83 -19.16 -7.99 17.83
C VAL A 83 -20.26 -7.32 18.64
N LYS A 84 -21.50 -7.82 18.56
CA LYS A 84 -22.61 -7.28 19.36
C LYS A 84 -22.36 -7.37 20.86
N ALA A 85 -21.85 -8.49 21.34
CA ALA A 85 -21.51 -8.66 22.76
C ALA A 85 -20.42 -7.66 23.19
N SER A 86 -19.35 -7.55 22.42
CA SER A 86 -18.22 -6.65 22.72
C SER A 86 -18.63 -5.18 22.72
N VAL A 87 -19.37 -4.73 21.69
CA VAL A 87 -19.89 -3.35 21.63
C VAL A 87 -20.83 -3.08 22.80
N LYS A 88 -21.71 -4.03 23.15
CA LYS A 88 -22.62 -3.89 24.30
C LYS A 88 -21.85 -3.69 25.60
N VAL A 89 -20.81 -4.49 25.84
CA VAL A 89 -19.97 -4.38 27.07
C VAL A 89 -19.26 -3.03 27.12
N ALA A 90 -18.72 -2.53 25.99
CA ALA A 90 -18.10 -1.22 25.91
C ALA A 90 -19.12 -0.10 26.17
N LYS A 91 -20.32 -0.20 25.59
CA LYS A 91 -21.41 0.78 25.81
C LYS A 91 -21.89 0.79 27.26
N GLU A 92 -22.00 -0.37 27.91
CA GLU A 92 -22.32 -0.46 29.34
C GLU A 92 -21.26 0.20 30.23
N ALA A 93 -19.99 0.11 29.82
CA ALA A 93 -18.90 0.77 30.55
C ALA A 93 -18.91 2.29 30.38
N THR A 94 -19.30 2.79 29.21
CA THR A 94 -19.36 4.23 28.89
C THR A 94 -20.62 4.93 29.36
N ASP A 95 -21.67 4.18 29.73
CA ASP A 95 -22.95 4.73 30.12
C ASP A 95 -22.83 5.71 31.29
N GLY A 96 -23.41 6.91 31.15
CA GLY A 96 -23.37 7.94 32.18
C GLY A 96 -22.01 8.64 32.38
N THR A 97 -20.93 8.21 31.70
CA THR A 97 -19.57 8.77 31.89
C THR A 97 -19.23 9.91 30.92
N GLY A 98 -19.91 9.99 29.78
CA GLY A 98 -19.58 10.89 28.68
C GLY A 98 -18.46 10.38 27.75
N ALA A 99 -17.86 9.22 28.04
CA ALA A 99 -16.93 8.54 27.13
C ALA A 99 -17.68 7.87 25.96
N LEU A 100 -16.97 7.60 24.88
CA LEU A 100 -17.50 6.96 23.65
C LEU A 100 -16.95 5.52 23.53
N ALA A 101 -17.78 4.62 23.00
CA ALA A 101 -17.40 3.26 22.65
C ALA A 101 -17.12 3.18 21.14
N ALA A 102 -15.89 2.85 20.77
CA ALA A 102 -15.47 2.68 19.38
C ALA A 102 -15.58 1.20 18.96
N LEU A 103 -16.09 0.95 17.76
CA LEU A 103 -15.92 -0.35 17.09
C LEU A 103 -14.46 -0.45 16.64
N ASP A 104 -13.74 -1.35 17.24
CA ASP A 104 -12.32 -1.59 16.96
C ASP A 104 -12.17 -2.67 15.88
N ILE A 105 -11.46 -2.35 14.80
CA ILE A 105 -11.28 -3.22 13.65
C ILE A 105 -9.80 -3.32 13.29
N GLY A 106 -9.23 -4.50 13.44
CA GLY A 106 -7.87 -4.81 13.03
C GLY A 106 -7.78 -5.42 11.62
N PRO A 107 -6.56 -5.78 11.17
CA PRO A 107 -6.34 -6.46 9.89
C PRO A 107 -7.04 -7.82 9.83
N ILE A 108 -7.47 -8.24 8.64
CA ILE A 108 -8.08 -9.56 8.40
C ILE A 108 -7.08 -10.67 8.69
N GLY A 109 -5.80 -10.43 8.41
CA GLY A 109 -4.73 -11.41 8.57
C GLY A 109 -4.40 -12.17 7.28
N GLN A 110 -4.77 -11.60 6.13
CA GLN A 110 -4.46 -12.13 4.81
C GLN A 110 -3.82 -11.04 3.94
N LEU A 111 -2.93 -11.45 3.02
CA LEU A 111 -2.34 -10.50 2.05
C LEU A 111 -3.32 -10.23 0.92
N MET A 112 -3.44 -8.95 0.57
CA MET A 112 -4.26 -8.48 -0.55
C MET A 112 -3.60 -8.81 -1.91
N GLU A 113 -4.42 -9.00 -2.95
CA GLU A 113 -3.93 -9.02 -4.33
C GLU A 113 -3.21 -7.71 -4.69
N PRO A 114 -2.16 -7.75 -5.52
CA PRO A 114 -1.58 -8.91 -6.18
C PRO A 114 -0.52 -9.66 -5.35
N THR A 115 -0.27 -9.24 -4.11
CA THR A 115 0.77 -9.80 -3.23
C THR A 115 0.32 -11.12 -2.61
N GLY A 116 -0.95 -11.23 -2.28
CA GLY A 116 -1.60 -12.42 -1.74
C GLY A 116 -2.81 -12.84 -2.57
N SER A 117 -3.72 -13.59 -1.94
CA SER A 117 -4.91 -14.15 -2.58
C SER A 117 -6.21 -13.41 -2.23
N MET A 118 -6.20 -12.52 -1.23
CA MET A 118 -7.39 -11.80 -0.78
C MET A 118 -7.77 -10.72 -1.81
N SER A 119 -8.94 -10.86 -2.44
CA SER A 119 -9.44 -9.83 -3.34
C SER A 119 -9.98 -8.62 -2.57
N PHE A 120 -10.06 -7.47 -3.26
CA PHE A 120 -10.64 -6.25 -2.68
C PHE A 120 -12.08 -6.45 -2.21
N ASP A 121 -12.89 -7.14 -3.01
CA ASP A 121 -14.32 -7.33 -2.70
C ASP A 121 -14.53 -8.32 -1.55
N GLU A 122 -13.69 -9.36 -1.43
CA GLU A 122 -13.71 -10.25 -0.26
C GLU A 122 -13.37 -9.48 1.02
N ALA A 123 -12.30 -8.70 1.02
CA ALA A 123 -11.93 -7.87 2.16
C ALA A 123 -13.05 -6.87 2.52
N TYR A 124 -13.66 -6.24 1.52
CA TYR A 124 -14.80 -5.33 1.71
C TYR A 124 -16.00 -6.03 2.38
N GLU A 125 -16.40 -7.22 1.93
CA GLU A 125 -17.54 -7.93 2.52
C GLU A 125 -17.25 -8.40 3.95
N ILE A 126 -16.02 -8.83 4.24
CA ILE A 126 -15.59 -9.18 5.61
C ILE A 126 -15.72 -7.97 6.54
N TYR A 127 -15.20 -6.82 6.15
CA TYR A 127 -15.30 -5.60 6.96
C TYR A 127 -16.74 -5.11 7.08
N LYS A 128 -17.54 -5.21 6.04
CA LYS A 128 -18.95 -4.83 6.05
C LYS A 128 -19.74 -5.66 7.06
N GLU A 129 -19.48 -6.97 7.18
CA GLU A 129 -20.09 -7.84 8.19
C GLU A 129 -19.82 -7.32 9.61
N VAL A 130 -18.55 -7.00 9.93
CA VAL A 130 -18.14 -6.46 11.23
C VAL A 130 -18.79 -5.09 11.50
N ILE A 131 -18.82 -4.21 10.51
CA ILE A 131 -19.38 -2.86 10.60
C ILE A 131 -20.88 -2.91 10.88
N LEU A 132 -21.61 -3.77 10.17
CA LEU A 132 -23.06 -3.94 10.35
C LEU A 132 -23.38 -4.54 11.74
N ALA A 133 -22.58 -5.52 12.18
CA ALA A 133 -22.73 -6.10 13.52
C ALA A 133 -22.43 -5.08 14.64
N GLY A 134 -21.49 -4.16 14.40
CA GLY A 134 -21.05 -3.11 15.33
C GLY A 134 -21.84 -1.80 15.24
N ALA A 135 -23.04 -1.79 14.64
CA ALA A 135 -23.81 -0.57 14.38
C ALA A 135 -24.14 0.29 15.62
N ASP A 136 -24.15 -0.28 16.83
CA ASP A 136 -24.43 0.43 18.09
C ASP A 136 -23.22 1.19 18.65
N ALA A 137 -22.01 1.01 18.14
CA ALA A 137 -20.83 1.78 18.54
C ALA A 137 -20.99 3.26 18.19
N ASP A 138 -20.24 4.16 18.85
CA ASP A 138 -20.31 5.61 18.61
C ASP A 138 -19.48 6.07 17.41
N LEU A 139 -18.37 5.36 17.13
CA LEU A 139 -17.47 5.60 15.99
C LEU A 139 -16.83 4.28 15.56
N ILE A 140 -16.17 4.29 14.41
CA ILE A 140 -15.43 3.15 13.86
C ILE A 140 -13.94 3.51 13.88
N VAL A 141 -13.11 2.58 14.33
CA VAL A 141 -11.65 2.69 14.33
C VAL A 141 -11.06 1.51 13.59
N PHE A 142 -10.23 1.79 12.59
CA PHE A 142 -9.32 0.81 12.00
C PHE A 142 -7.95 1.01 12.62
N GLU A 143 -7.40 -0.01 13.28
CA GLU A 143 -6.09 0.10 13.91
C GLU A 143 -5.12 -1.00 13.49
N THR A 144 -3.82 -0.71 13.64
CA THR A 144 -2.71 -1.64 13.37
C THR A 144 -2.69 -2.15 11.92
N MET A 145 -3.22 -1.34 11.00
CA MET A 145 -3.26 -1.70 9.60
C MET A 145 -1.87 -1.60 8.97
N THR A 146 -1.51 -2.56 8.13
CA THR A 146 -0.20 -2.63 7.46
C THR A 146 -0.30 -2.50 5.94
N ASP A 147 -1.49 -2.75 5.39
CA ASP A 147 -1.76 -2.67 3.95
C ASP A 147 -2.77 -1.57 3.62
N LEU A 148 -2.40 -0.69 2.68
CA LEU A 148 -3.24 0.45 2.29
C LEU A 148 -4.47 0.03 1.47
N ALA A 149 -4.37 -1.06 0.69
CA ALA A 149 -5.49 -1.58 -0.09
C ALA A 149 -6.54 -2.22 0.82
N GLU A 150 -6.09 -2.98 1.82
CA GLU A 150 -6.94 -3.56 2.86
C GLU A 150 -7.67 -2.48 3.65
N LEU A 151 -6.92 -1.47 4.15
CA LEU A 151 -7.52 -0.35 4.89
C LEU A 151 -8.53 0.42 4.04
N LYS A 152 -8.24 0.63 2.75
CA LYS A 152 -9.19 1.27 1.82
C LYS A 152 -10.47 0.46 1.66
N ALA A 153 -10.40 -0.86 1.56
CA ALA A 153 -11.57 -1.72 1.50
C ALA A 153 -12.44 -1.55 2.77
N GLY A 154 -11.82 -1.55 3.96
CA GLY A 154 -12.49 -1.31 5.22
C GLY A 154 -13.13 0.08 5.31
N VAL A 155 -12.42 1.13 4.93
CA VAL A 155 -12.93 2.52 4.94
C VAL A 155 -14.13 2.66 3.98
N LEU A 156 -14.07 2.07 2.78
CA LEU A 156 -15.20 2.10 1.85
C LEU A 156 -16.39 1.31 2.38
N ALA A 157 -16.16 0.13 2.99
CA ALA A 157 -17.21 -0.62 3.66
C ALA A 157 -17.88 0.20 4.77
N ALA A 158 -17.10 0.94 5.58
CA ALA A 158 -17.63 1.80 6.62
C ALA A 158 -18.44 2.98 6.07
N LYS A 159 -17.95 3.64 5.00
CA LYS A 159 -18.63 4.79 4.39
C LYS A 159 -19.91 4.43 3.64
N GLU A 160 -19.95 3.26 3.03
CA GLU A 160 -21.11 2.80 2.26
C GLU A 160 -22.20 2.20 3.15
N ASN A 161 -21.86 1.70 4.36
CA ASN A 161 -22.79 1.00 5.24
C ASN A 161 -23.01 1.66 6.60
N SER A 162 -22.35 2.81 6.88
CA SER A 162 -22.48 3.54 8.14
C SER A 162 -22.39 5.04 7.94
N SER A 163 -22.96 5.79 8.87
CA SER A 163 -22.80 7.26 8.95
C SER A 163 -21.89 7.69 10.11
N LYS A 164 -21.18 6.77 10.73
CA LYS A 164 -20.33 7.05 11.89
C LYS A 164 -19.01 7.70 11.50
N SER A 165 -18.40 8.39 12.44
CA SER A 165 -17.03 8.89 12.28
C SER A 165 -16.06 7.73 12.14
N ILE A 166 -15.04 7.91 11.28
CA ILE A 166 -14.03 6.90 10.97
C ILE A 166 -12.66 7.43 11.36
N VAL A 167 -11.95 6.68 12.20
CA VAL A 167 -10.56 6.93 12.59
C VAL A 167 -9.70 5.80 12.06
N CYS A 168 -8.55 6.13 11.47
CA CYS A 168 -7.67 5.14 10.88
C CYS A 168 -6.24 5.27 11.40
N THR A 169 -5.63 4.17 11.81
CA THR A 169 -4.21 4.10 12.12
C THR A 169 -3.52 2.97 11.36
N MET A 170 -2.31 3.25 10.91
CA MET A 170 -1.42 2.25 10.33
C MET A 170 -0.18 2.08 11.21
N THR A 171 0.45 0.92 11.08
CA THR A 171 1.65 0.56 11.82
C THR A 171 2.86 0.71 10.93
N PHE A 172 3.84 1.50 11.40
CA PHE A 172 5.07 1.78 10.68
C PHE A 172 6.28 1.19 11.41
N GLU A 173 7.28 0.79 10.63
CA GLU A 173 8.61 0.40 11.09
C GLU A 173 9.52 1.62 11.20
N GLU A 174 10.73 1.46 11.73
CA GLU A 174 11.72 2.55 11.90
C GLU A 174 12.14 3.21 10.57
N ASN A 175 12.02 2.48 9.45
CA ASN A 175 12.25 3.01 8.10
C ASN A 175 11.12 3.92 7.59
N MET A 176 10.11 4.22 8.41
CA MET A 176 8.91 5.00 8.08
C MET A 176 8.04 4.38 6.97
N ARG A 177 8.05 3.04 6.87
CA ARG A 177 7.22 2.26 5.97
C ARG A 177 6.39 1.25 6.75
N THR A 178 5.24 0.89 6.21
CA THR A 178 4.52 -0.27 6.70
C THR A 178 5.18 -1.56 6.19
N PHE A 179 4.80 -2.69 6.75
CA PHE A 179 5.28 -4.01 6.31
C PHE A 179 5.12 -4.25 4.79
N THR A 180 4.03 -3.78 4.19
CA THR A 180 3.80 -3.88 2.73
C THR A 180 4.48 -2.77 1.93
N GLY A 181 5.21 -1.86 2.57
CA GLY A 181 5.98 -0.79 1.93
C GLY A 181 5.24 0.53 1.76
N CYS A 182 4.03 0.69 2.35
CA CYS A 182 3.28 1.94 2.27
C CYS A 182 4.05 3.09 2.94
N SER A 183 4.12 4.24 2.26
CA SER A 183 4.73 5.45 2.83
C SER A 183 3.74 6.24 3.67
N VAL A 184 4.26 7.02 4.64
CA VAL A 184 3.46 7.91 5.48
C VAL A 184 2.66 8.91 4.64
N SER A 185 3.27 9.49 3.61
CA SER A 185 2.62 10.45 2.71
C SER A 185 1.51 9.81 1.87
N SER A 186 1.70 8.57 1.39
CA SER A 186 0.69 7.85 0.62
C SER A 186 -0.52 7.47 1.48
N MET A 187 -0.30 7.00 2.70
CA MET A 187 -1.35 6.78 3.69
C MET A 187 -2.16 8.05 3.91
N ALA A 188 -1.50 9.17 4.26
CA ALA A 188 -2.18 10.42 4.59
C ALA A 188 -3.03 10.94 3.43
N LEU A 189 -2.45 11.02 2.22
CA LEU A 189 -3.15 11.49 1.01
C LEU A 189 -4.36 10.62 0.67
N THR A 190 -4.22 9.30 0.80
CA THR A 190 -5.31 8.36 0.48
C THR A 190 -6.43 8.46 1.51
N LEU A 191 -6.13 8.42 2.80
CA LEU A 191 -7.14 8.45 3.86
C LEU A 191 -7.86 9.80 3.96
N GLU A 192 -7.14 10.93 3.85
CA GLU A 192 -7.76 12.25 3.80
C GLU A 192 -8.64 12.39 2.56
N GLY A 193 -8.20 11.89 1.40
CA GLY A 193 -8.99 11.84 0.18
C GLY A 193 -10.29 11.04 0.36
N LEU A 194 -10.22 9.87 0.96
CA LEU A 194 -11.38 9.04 1.30
C LEU A 194 -12.32 9.70 2.34
N GLY A 195 -11.86 10.75 3.02
CA GLY A 195 -12.68 11.54 3.95
C GLY A 195 -12.91 10.84 5.28
N VAL A 196 -11.88 10.27 5.89
CA VAL A 196 -11.87 9.85 7.29
C VAL A 196 -11.87 11.08 8.20
N ASP A 197 -12.25 10.93 9.49
CA ASP A 197 -12.35 12.05 10.43
C ASP A 197 -11.05 12.29 11.20
N ALA A 198 -10.21 11.27 11.36
CA ALA A 198 -8.86 11.37 11.91
C ALA A 198 -8.00 10.24 11.38
N LEU A 199 -6.69 10.45 11.34
CA LEU A 199 -5.74 9.44 10.88
C LEU A 199 -4.44 9.50 11.70
N GLY A 200 -3.68 8.42 11.71
CA GLY A 200 -2.45 8.40 12.49
C GLY A 200 -1.75 7.07 12.55
N VAL A 201 -1.07 6.85 13.66
CA VAL A 201 -0.18 5.70 13.84
C VAL A 201 -0.39 5.03 15.19
N ASN A 202 -0.28 3.71 15.23
CA ASN A 202 -0.31 2.95 16.48
C ASN A 202 0.62 1.74 16.43
N CYS A 203 0.92 1.19 17.60
CA CYS A 203 1.67 -0.04 17.77
C CYS A 203 3.12 0.02 17.24
N SER A 204 3.77 -1.14 17.14
CA SER A 204 5.16 -1.40 16.68
C SER A 204 6.24 -0.72 17.52
N LEU A 205 6.20 0.59 17.64
CA LEU A 205 7.26 1.43 18.19
C LEU A 205 6.81 2.18 19.45
N GLY A 206 7.77 2.64 20.27
CA GLY A 206 7.54 3.55 21.37
C GLY A 206 7.41 5.02 20.94
N PRO A 207 7.06 5.94 21.88
CA PRO A 207 6.83 7.36 21.56
C PRO A 207 8.01 8.04 20.88
N VAL A 208 9.25 7.72 21.29
CA VAL A 208 10.46 8.35 20.77
C VAL A 208 10.71 7.98 19.31
N GLN A 209 10.59 6.70 19.00
CA GLN A 209 10.81 6.17 17.64
C GLN A 209 9.74 6.67 16.65
N LEU A 210 8.49 6.86 17.10
CA LEU A 210 7.41 7.36 16.25
C LEU A 210 7.51 8.85 15.90
N ARG A 211 8.39 9.64 16.52
CA ARG A 211 8.52 11.08 16.24
C ARG A 211 8.71 11.37 14.76
N GLY A 212 9.62 10.66 14.07
CA GLY A 212 9.87 10.85 12.64
C GLY A 212 8.64 10.58 11.78
N VAL A 213 7.88 9.55 12.11
CA VAL A 213 6.62 9.20 11.40
C VAL A 213 5.57 10.28 11.60
N VAL A 214 5.39 10.78 12.84
CA VAL A 214 4.40 11.83 13.16
C VAL A 214 4.79 13.16 12.51
N GLU A 215 6.08 13.53 12.53
CA GLU A 215 6.59 14.72 11.86
C GLU A 215 6.34 14.69 10.35
N GLU A 216 6.58 13.53 9.72
CA GLU A 216 6.27 13.37 8.29
C GLU A 216 4.76 13.45 8.05
N LEU A 217 3.95 12.74 8.85
CA LEU A 217 2.50 12.72 8.73
C LEU A 217 1.89 14.13 8.79
N ALA A 218 2.38 14.98 9.70
CA ALA A 218 1.91 16.36 9.88
C ALA A 218 2.10 17.25 8.63
N LYS A 219 2.96 16.88 7.69
CA LYS A 219 3.15 17.59 6.41
C LYS A 219 2.09 17.24 5.38
N TRP A 220 1.40 16.10 5.54
CA TRP A 220 0.56 15.48 4.50
C TRP A 220 -0.93 15.43 4.84
N THR A 221 -1.34 15.92 6.00
CA THR A 221 -2.76 15.93 6.39
C THR A 221 -3.17 17.24 7.05
N THR A 222 -4.45 17.57 6.89
CA THR A 222 -5.12 18.65 7.63
C THR A 222 -6.03 18.11 8.73
N LEU A 223 -6.18 16.80 8.83
CA LEU A 223 -7.04 16.11 9.79
C LEU A 223 -6.35 15.99 11.16
N PRO A 224 -7.12 15.79 12.24
CA PRO A 224 -6.58 15.45 13.55
C PRO A 224 -5.68 14.20 13.48
N ILE A 225 -4.51 14.27 14.10
CA ILE A 225 -3.54 13.17 14.13
C ILE A 225 -3.72 12.40 15.44
N ILE A 226 -3.90 11.05 15.30
CA ILE A 226 -3.94 10.10 16.40
C ILE A 226 -2.61 9.36 16.52
N VAL A 227 -2.10 9.25 17.77
CA VAL A 227 -0.88 8.49 18.07
C VAL A 227 -1.10 7.63 19.31
N LYS A 228 -0.99 6.29 19.13
CA LYS A 228 -1.11 5.29 20.20
C LYS A 228 0.12 4.37 20.19
N PRO A 229 1.26 4.77 20.78
CA PRO A 229 2.48 3.96 20.77
C PRO A 229 2.42 2.82 21.80
N ASN A 230 3.34 1.87 21.65
CA ASN A 230 3.61 0.87 22.67
C ASN A 230 4.29 1.51 23.90
N ALA A 231 4.27 0.80 25.01
CA ALA A 231 5.03 1.16 26.24
C ALA A 231 6.55 0.94 26.09
N GLY A 232 7.13 1.45 25.01
CA GLY A 232 8.49 1.16 24.58
C GLY A 232 8.55 -0.04 23.61
N LEU A 233 9.74 -0.59 23.42
CA LEU A 233 9.92 -1.86 22.70
C LEU A 233 9.83 -3.02 23.69
N PRO A 234 9.24 -4.16 23.32
CA PRO A 234 9.22 -5.32 24.20
C PRO A 234 10.64 -5.86 24.39
N ASP A 235 11.01 -6.18 25.62
CA ASP A 235 12.24 -6.92 25.90
C ASP A 235 12.19 -8.28 25.21
N PRO A 236 13.16 -8.61 24.34
CA PRO A 236 13.10 -9.82 23.53
C PRO A 236 13.09 -11.12 24.35
N ALA A 237 13.68 -11.10 25.55
CA ALA A 237 13.80 -12.29 26.40
C ALA A 237 12.55 -12.53 27.28
N THR A 238 11.87 -11.45 27.69
CA THR A 238 10.76 -11.52 28.63
C THR A 238 9.41 -11.15 28.04
N GLY A 239 9.39 -10.54 26.84
CA GLY A 239 8.20 -9.97 26.20
C GLY A 239 7.59 -8.79 26.96
N LYS A 240 8.27 -8.29 28.00
CA LYS A 240 7.76 -7.20 28.82
C LYS A 240 8.16 -5.85 28.23
N TYR A 241 7.24 -4.91 28.35
CA TYR A 241 7.48 -3.51 28.03
C TYR A 241 8.03 -2.82 29.29
N ASP A 242 9.10 -2.05 29.15
CA ASP A 242 9.88 -1.49 30.25
C ASP A 242 9.84 0.05 30.37
N LEU A 243 9.27 0.76 29.40
CA LEU A 243 9.13 2.22 29.46
C LEU A 243 8.15 2.60 30.59
N PRO A 244 8.59 3.35 31.64
CA PRO A 244 7.70 3.72 32.77
C PRO A 244 6.55 4.63 32.32
N PRO A 245 5.38 4.58 33.02
CA PRO A 245 4.22 5.42 32.70
C PRO A 245 4.51 6.91 32.69
N GLU A 246 5.34 7.42 33.59
CA GLU A 246 5.72 8.84 33.69
C GLU A 246 6.60 9.27 32.53
N GLU A 247 7.54 8.42 32.12
CA GLU A 247 8.43 8.68 30.97
C GLU A 247 7.64 8.62 29.65
N PHE A 248 6.78 7.63 29.48
CA PHE A 248 5.84 7.55 28.37
C PHE A 248 5.00 8.83 28.24
N ALA A 249 4.39 9.27 29.36
CA ALA A 249 3.56 10.48 29.35
C ALA A 249 4.37 11.74 29.03
N ALA A 250 5.60 11.85 29.54
CA ALA A 250 6.51 12.94 29.22
C ALA A 250 6.92 12.95 27.74
N ASP A 251 7.26 11.80 27.16
CA ASP A 251 7.60 11.68 25.74
C ASP A 251 6.42 12.01 24.84
N MET A 252 5.20 11.59 25.21
CA MET A 252 3.99 11.95 24.49
C MET A 252 3.74 13.47 24.54
N ALA A 253 3.77 14.08 25.73
CA ALA A 253 3.46 15.49 25.91
C ALA A 253 4.53 16.43 25.30
N ASN A 254 5.82 16.08 25.43
CA ASN A 254 6.93 16.92 25.01
C ASN A 254 7.52 16.56 23.65
N GLY A 255 7.31 15.32 23.17
CA GLY A 255 7.86 14.82 21.93
C GLY A 255 6.85 14.67 20.79
N ILE A 256 5.64 14.21 21.08
CA ILE A 256 4.59 13.89 20.08
C ILE A 256 3.61 15.07 19.92
N VAL A 257 3.11 15.64 21.00
CA VAL A 257 2.17 16.78 20.94
C VAL A 257 2.71 17.97 20.13
N PRO A 258 3.99 18.40 20.28
CA PRO A 258 4.53 19.50 19.48
C PRO A 258 4.60 19.25 17.98
N LEU A 259 4.46 18.00 17.54
CA LEU A 259 4.42 17.60 16.13
C LEU A 259 2.99 17.68 15.53
N GLY A 260 1.97 17.96 16.35
CA GLY A 260 0.60 18.18 15.88
C GLY A 260 -0.41 17.09 16.25
N ALA A 261 -0.02 16.07 17.00
CA ALA A 261 -0.96 15.06 17.49
C ALA A 261 -1.91 15.66 18.53
N THR A 262 -3.21 15.45 18.36
CA THR A 262 -4.28 15.91 19.26
C THR A 262 -5.13 14.78 19.79
N ILE A 263 -5.01 13.57 19.23
CA ILE A 263 -5.67 12.36 19.71
C ILE A 263 -4.56 11.42 20.20
N LEU A 264 -4.59 11.05 21.45
CA LEU A 264 -3.48 10.35 22.11
C LEU A 264 -4.02 9.18 22.93
N GLY A 265 -3.25 8.10 22.98
CA GLY A 265 -3.58 6.90 23.76
C GLY A 265 -2.35 6.00 23.89
N GLY A 266 -2.57 4.75 24.21
CA GLY A 266 -1.52 3.74 24.25
C GLY A 266 -1.90 2.50 23.45
N CYS A 267 -0.90 1.67 23.12
CA CYS A 267 -1.08 0.37 22.51
C CYS A 267 -0.40 -0.69 23.40
N CYS A 268 0.23 -1.70 22.86
CA CYS A 268 0.78 -2.84 23.60
C CYS A 268 1.63 -2.42 24.82
N GLY A 269 1.44 -3.14 25.94
CA GLY A 269 2.14 -2.89 27.20
C GLY A 269 1.59 -1.74 28.06
N THR A 270 0.74 -0.86 27.50
CA THR A 270 0.17 0.25 28.29
C THR A 270 -0.96 -0.23 29.19
N THR A 271 -1.07 0.36 30.38
CA THR A 271 -2.07 0.08 31.41
C THR A 271 -2.89 1.33 31.73
N PRO A 272 -3.95 1.27 32.53
CA PRO A 272 -4.66 2.45 33.01
C PRO A 272 -3.76 3.50 33.65
N GLU A 273 -2.63 3.11 34.27
CA GLU A 273 -1.70 4.07 34.85
C GLU A 273 -1.00 4.93 33.79
N TYR A 274 -0.62 4.37 32.62
CA TYR A 274 -0.08 5.14 31.50
C TYR A 274 -1.06 6.21 31.03
N ILE A 275 -2.34 5.85 30.91
CA ILE A 275 -3.38 6.79 30.50
C ILE A 275 -3.61 7.87 31.55
N ARG A 276 -3.54 7.54 32.85
CA ARG A 276 -3.66 8.51 33.94
C ARG A 276 -2.51 9.51 33.92
N GLN A 277 -1.27 9.04 33.77
CA GLN A 277 -0.10 9.91 33.66
C GLN A 277 -0.17 10.78 32.40
N LEU A 278 -0.56 10.21 31.25
CA LEU A 278 -0.78 10.95 30.01
C LEU A 278 -1.85 12.04 30.21
N SER A 279 -3.01 11.69 30.77
CA SER A 279 -4.08 12.63 31.06
C SER A 279 -3.60 13.78 31.94
N THR A 280 -2.73 13.49 32.89
CA THR A 280 -2.17 14.51 33.81
C THR A 280 -1.16 15.40 33.09
N ALA A 281 -0.27 14.85 32.26
CA ALA A 281 0.71 15.62 31.50
C ALA A 281 0.04 16.57 30.49
N LEU A 282 -1.04 16.13 29.86
CA LEU A 282 -1.77 16.91 28.86
C LEU A 282 -2.52 18.12 29.43
N LYS A 283 -2.82 18.17 30.73
CA LYS A 283 -3.47 19.36 31.37
C LYS A 283 -2.66 20.65 31.19
N ASN A 284 -1.34 20.52 31.08
CA ASN A 284 -0.44 21.66 30.93
C ASN A 284 0.11 21.82 29.51
N ALA A 285 -0.19 20.87 28.62
CA ALA A 285 0.23 20.91 27.21
C ALA A 285 -0.69 21.84 26.41
N LYS A 286 -0.15 22.39 25.31
CA LYS A 286 -0.93 23.17 24.36
C LYS A 286 -0.94 22.43 23.02
N PRO A 287 -2.10 22.32 22.35
CA PRO A 287 -2.16 21.70 21.05
C PRO A 287 -1.37 22.53 20.03
N TYR A 288 -0.59 21.85 19.22
CA TYR A 288 0.09 22.45 18.08
C TYR A 288 -0.75 22.22 16.81
N LYS A 289 -1.03 23.27 16.07
CA LYS A 289 -1.70 23.14 14.76
C LYS A 289 -0.65 22.90 13.69
N HIS A 290 -0.66 21.70 13.14
CA HIS A 290 0.16 21.37 11.97
C HIS A 290 -0.38 22.04 10.69
N SER A 291 0.19 21.73 9.52
CA SER A 291 -0.13 22.40 8.25
C SER A 291 -1.64 22.49 7.97
N THR A 292 -2.06 23.62 7.44
CA THR A 292 -3.45 23.86 6.99
C THR A 292 -3.64 23.59 5.49
N ALA A 293 -2.58 23.26 4.79
CA ALA A 293 -2.60 23.00 3.35
C ALA A 293 -1.69 21.82 2.97
N VAL A 294 -2.29 20.84 2.32
CA VAL A 294 -1.55 19.72 1.72
C VAL A 294 -1.15 20.12 0.30
N PRO A 295 0.11 19.85 -0.12
CA PRO A 295 0.52 20.14 -1.49
C PRO A 295 -0.29 19.33 -2.51
N SER A 296 -0.41 19.84 -3.75
CA SER A 296 -0.96 19.06 -4.85
C SER A 296 -0.07 17.84 -5.09
N ALA A 297 -0.62 16.65 -4.92
CA ALA A 297 0.12 15.40 -5.03
C ALA A 297 -0.79 14.23 -5.36
N VAL A 298 -0.22 13.21 -6.01
CA VAL A 298 -0.82 11.91 -6.28
C VAL A 298 0.13 10.80 -5.81
N CYS A 299 -0.39 9.63 -5.53
CA CYS A 299 0.46 8.56 -4.98
C CYS A 299 0.02 7.15 -5.41
N SER A 300 1.01 6.27 -5.49
CA SER A 300 0.87 4.81 -5.30
C SER A 300 0.98 4.48 -3.81
N PRO A 301 0.91 3.22 -3.38
CA PRO A 301 1.15 2.89 -1.98
C PRO A 301 2.55 3.32 -1.48
N SER A 302 3.56 3.14 -2.31
CA SER A 302 4.97 3.31 -1.90
C SER A 302 5.58 4.65 -2.31
N ARG A 303 4.98 5.39 -3.26
CA ARG A 303 5.55 6.60 -3.83
C ARG A 303 4.55 7.73 -3.97
N THR A 304 4.93 8.91 -3.49
CA THR A 304 4.18 10.16 -3.66
C THR A 304 4.87 11.06 -4.69
N VAL A 305 4.11 11.57 -5.64
CA VAL A 305 4.56 12.55 -6.64
C VAL A 305 3.90 13.90 -6.36
N VAL A 306 4.71 14.86 -5.90
CA VAL A 306 4.27 16.25 -5.64
C VAL A 306 4.29 17.04 -6.93
N ILE A 307 3.17 17.70 -7.25
CA ILE A 307 3.01 18.52 -8.46
C ILE A 307 3.45 19.97 -8.15
N ASN A 308 4.71 20.13 -7.83
CA ASN A 308 5.34 21.44 -7.54
C ASN A 308 6.28 21.90 -8.67
N GLN A 309 6.49 21.08 -9.66
CA GLN A 309 7.25 21.32 -10.90
C GLN A 309 6.63 20.50 -12.02
N PRO A 310 7.00 20.71 -13.30
CA PRO A 310 6.52 19.84 -14.37
C PRO A 310 6.82 18.37 -14.11
N ARG A 311 5.78 17.51 -14.14
CA ARG A 311 5.86 16.06 -13.91
C ARG A 311 5.39 15.32 -15.15
N ILE A 312 6.19 14.39 -15.65
CA ILE A 312 5.91 13.68 -16.90
C ILE A 312 4.87 12.58 -16.67
N ILE A 313 3.75 12.66 -17.43
CA ILE A 313 2.79 11.57 -17.57
C ILE A 313 3.11 10.82 -18.86
N GLY A 314 3.36 9.51 -18.75
CA GLY A 314 3.67 8.64 -19.88
C GLY A 314 2.41 8.20 -20.63
N GLU A 315 2.35 8.39 -21.96
CA GLU A 315 1.17 8.18 -22.82
C GLU A 315 1.12 6.84 -23.57
N ARG A 316 2.04 5.89 -23.26
CA ARG A 316 2.19 4.70 -24.12
C ARG A 316 1.16 3.60 -23.85
N ILE A 317 0.57 3.53 -22.67
CA ILE A 317 -0.50 2.58 -22.34
C ILE A 317 -1.83 3.15 -22.84
N ASN A 318 -2.01 3.13 -24.15
CA ASN A 318 -3.19 3.65 -24.83
C ASN A 318 -3.30 3.03 -26.23
N PRO A 319 -4.46 2.45 -26.62
CA PRO A 319 -4.64 1.75 -27.91
C PRO A 319 -4.67 2.68 -29.13
N THR A 320 -4.85 3.99 -28.96
CA THR A 320 -5.00 4.94 -30.04
C THR A 320 -3.77 4.96 -30.96
N GLY A 321 -3.94 4.60 -32.23
CA GLY A 321 -2.87 4.57 -33.23
C GLY A 321 -1.81 3.47 -33.05
N LYS A 322 -1.96 2.53 -32.09
CA LYS A 322 -0.95 1.53 -31.74
C LYS A 322 -1.46 0.10 -32.02
N LYS A 323 -1.08 -0.47 -33.16
CA LYS A 323 -1.54 -1.79 -33.61
C LYS A 323 -1.18 -2.91 -32.61
N LEU A 324 0.08 -2.97 -32.18
CA LEU A 324 0.56 -3.99 -31.25
C LEU A 324 -0.14 -3.92 -29.88
N PHE A 325 -0.42 -2.73 -29.39
CA PHE A 325 -1.14 -2.55 -28.15
C PHE A 325 -2.61 -3.05 -28.26
N LYS A 326 -3.28 -2.76 -29.38
CA LYS A 326 -4.62 -3.32 -29.66
C LYS A 326 -4.62 -4.83 -29.73
N GLU A 327 -3.61 -5.43 -30.35
CA GLU A 327 -3.45 -6.89 -30.37
C GLU A 327 -3.21 -7.46 -28.98
N ALA A 328 -2.39 -6.81 -28.16
CA ALA A 328 -2.16 -7.21 -26.77
C ALA A 328 -3.47 -7.19 -25.95
N LEU A 329 -4.28 -6.16 -26.09
CA LEU A 329 -5.58 -6.08 -25.43
C LEU A 329 -6.53 -7.21 -25.88
N ARG A 330 -6.66 -7.47 -27.19
CA ARG A 330 -7.52 -8.56 -27.72
C ARG A 330 -7.07 -9.94 -27.27
N ASN A 331 -5.77 -10.14 -27.16
CA ASN A 331 -5.16 -11.41 -26.75
C ASN A 331 -5.00 -11.50 -25.22
N ASN A 332 -5.48 -10.51 -24.47
CA ASN A 332 -5.37 -10.45 -23.03
C ASN A 332 -3.92 -10.56 -22.52
N ASN A 333 -2.97 -10.02 -23.28
CA ASN A 333 -1.54 -10.04 -22.97
C ASN A 333 -1.20 -8.89 -22.00
N LEU A 334 -1.30 -9.20 -20.70
CA LEU A 334 -0.99 -8.27 -19.64
C LEU A 334 0.50 -7.86 -19.62
N ASP A 335 1.41 -8.81 -19.86
CA ASP A 335 2.85 -8.57 -19.82
C ASP A 335 3.28 -7.48 -20.81
N TYR A 336 2.64 -7.40 -21.98
CA TYR A 336 2.90 -6.29 -22.92
C TYR A 336 2.52 -4.92 -22.33
N ILE A 337 1.39 -4.86 -21.60
CA ILE A 337 0.95 -3.63 -20.92
C ILE A 337 1.96 -3.24 -19.84
N LEU A 338 2.39 -4.21 -19.01
CA LEU A 338 3.39 -4.01 -17.96
C LEU A 338 4.73 -3.53 -18.54
N THR A 339 5.18 -4.15 -19.62
CA THR A 339 6.40 -3.74 -20.33
C THR A 339 6.31 -2.28 -20.80
N GLN A 340 5.16 -1.86 -21.36
CA GLN A 340 4.98 -0.45 -21.75
C GLN A 340 5.05 0.50 -20.54
N GLY A 341 4.57 0.08 -19.37
CA GLY A 341 4.70 0.86 -18.12
C GLY A 341 6.15 1.00 -17.69
N ILE A 342 6.86 -0.13 -17.58
CA ILE A 342 8.25 -0.21 -17.15
C ILE A 342 9.18 0.59 -18.07
N GLU A 343 9.03 0.44 -19.40
CA GLU A 343 9.82 1.20 -20.38
C GLU A 343 9.68 2.71 -20.22
N GLN A 344 8.45 3.18 -19.97
CA GLN A 344 8.20 4.61 -19.78
C GLN A 344 8.82 5.16 -18.49
N ILE A 345 8.78 4.38 -17.40
CA ILE A 345 9.41 4.78 -16.13
C ILE A 345 10.92 4.85 -16.30
N ASN A 346 11.52 3.86 -16.93
CA ASN A 346 12.95 3.84 -17.21
C ASN A 346 13.38 5.01 -18.10
N ALA A 347 12.49 5.52 -18.95
CA ALA A 347 12.70 6.70 -19.77
C ALA A 347 12.42 8.04 -19.04
N GLY A 348 11.87 7.98 -17.81
CA GLY A 348 11.67 9.14 -16.94
C GLY A 348 10.22 9.60 -16.75
N ALA A 349 9.22 8.75 -17.04
CA ALA A 349 7.85 9.01 -16.62
C ALA A 349 7.74 8.97 -15.09
N GLU A 350 7.00 9.90 -14.52
CA GLU A 350 6.76 10.01 -13.07
C GLU A 350 5.33 9.60 -12.71
N ILE A 351 4.43 9.54 -13.72
CA ILE A 351 3.04 9.08 -13.65
C ILE A 351 2.76 8.34 -14.96
N LEU A 352 1.90 7.33 -14.96
CA LEU A 352 1.48 6.62 -16.16
C LEU A 352 0.00 6.85 -16.46
N ASP A 353 -0.30 7.29 -17.69
CA ASP A 353 -1.65 7.29 -18.22
C ASP A 353 -2.04 5.89 -18.68
N VAL A 354 -3.18 5.39 -18.22
CA VAL A 354 -3.66 4.03 -18.48
C VAL A 354 -5.03 4.08 -19.14
N ASN A 355 -5.04 3.82 -20.44
CA ASN A 355 -6.23 3.67 -21.25
C ASN A 355 -6.23 2.30 -21.94
N VAL A 356 -7.27 1.53 -21.73
CA VAL A 356 -7.47 0.21 -22.33
C VAL A 356 -8.74 0.13 -23.18
N GLY A 357 -9.35 1.28 -23.47
CA GLY A 357 -10.60 1.41 -24.21
C GLY A 357 -10.48 0.86 -25.64
N LEU A 358 -11.07 -0.30 -25.88
CA LEU A 358 -11.17 -0.94 -27.18
C LEU A 358 -12.55 -1.58 -27.31
N PRO A 359 -13.35 -1.26 -28.36
CA PRO A 359 -14.73 -1.72 -28.47
C PRO A 359 -14.93 -3.24 -28.46
N GLU A 360 -13.89 -4.00 -28.81
CA GLU A 360 -13.97 -5.47 -28.94
C GLU A 360 -13.66 -6.25 -27.65
N ILE A 361 -13.40 -5.56 -26.52
CA ILE A 361 -13.07 -6.20 -25.25
C ILE A 361 -13.95 -5.69 -24.11
N ASP A 362 -13.97 -6.41 -23.00
CA ASP A 362 -14.49 -5.92 -21.72
C ASP A 362 -13.49 -4.93 -21.11
N GLU A 363 -13.76 -3.63 -21.30
CA GLU A 363 -12.88 -2.55 -20.84
C GLU A 363 -12.78 -2.54 -19.31
N GLU A 364 -13.87 -2.82 -18.59
CA GLU A 364 -13.90 -2.81 -17.13
C GLU A 364 -12.95 -3.86 -16.55
N GLN A 365 -13.08 -5.11 -16.97
CA GLN A 365 -12.22 -6.19 -16.52
C GLN A 365 -10.75 -5.98 -16.92
N MET A 366 -10.52 -5.47 -18.12
CA MET A 366 -9.17 -5.19 -18.59
C MET A 366 -8.53 -4.04 -17.78
N MET A 367 -9.28 -2.99 -17.45
CA MET A 367 -8.78 -1.87 -16.64
C MET A 367 -8.41 -2.33 -15.22
N ILE A 368 -9.27 -3.11 -14.57
CA ILE A 368 -8.98 -3.70 -13.24
C ILE A 368 -7.69 -4.51 -13.29
N ARG A 369 -7.53 -5.38 -14.29
CA ARG A 369 -6.33 -6.22 -14.46
C ARG A 369 -5.08 -5.39 -14.74
N ALA A 370 -5.17 -4.39 -15.61
CA ALA A 370 -4.07 -3.50 -15.92
C ALA A 370 -3.60 -2.71 -14.69
N ILE A 371 -4.53 -2.19 -13.89
CA ILE A 371 -4.22 -1.45 -12.66
C ILE A 371 -3.56 -2.35 -11.62
N LYS A 372 -4.16 -3.51 -11.31
CA LYS A 372 -3.57 -4.48 -10.36
C LYS A 372 -2.18 -4.93 -10.82
N GLY A 373 -2.03 -5.28 -12.09
CA GLY A 373 -0.74 -5.69 -12.65
C GLY A 373 0.31 -4.59 -12.58
N LEU A 374 -0.02 -3.37 -13.00
CA LEU A 374 0.90 -2.24 -12.94
C LEU A 374 1.32 -1.93 -11.50
N GLN A 375 0.38 -1.87 -10.54
CA GLN A 375 0.71 -1.61 -9.14
C GLN A 375 1.56 -2.74 -8.50
N GLY A 376 1.57 -3.94 -9.08
CA GLY A 376 2.45 -5.03 -8.66
C GLY A 376 3.90 -4.89 -9.15
N VAL A 377 4.15 -4.17 -10.26
CA VAL A 377 5.48 -4.10 -10.89
C VAL A 377 6.08 -2.70 -10.91
N VAL A 378 5.28 -1.62 -10.76
CA VAL A 378 5.76 -0.25 -10.75
C VAL A 378 5.33 0.50 -9.50
N ASP A 379 6.12 1.48 -9.09
CA ASP A 379 5.88 2.30 -7.90
C ASP A 379 5.27 3.68 -8.18
N VAL A 380 5.08 4.06 -9.45
CA VAL A 380 4.55 5.38 -9.80
C VAL A 380 3.02 5.44 -9.73
N PRO A 381 2.43 6.62 -9.45
CA PRO A 381 0.99 6.82 -9.52
C PRO A 381 0.45 6.62 -10.94
N LEU A 382 -0.85 6.26 -11.03
CA LEU A 382 -1.53 6.08 -12.31
C LEU A 382 -2.56 7.20 -12.56
N GLN A 383 -2.70 7.58 -13.83
CA GLN A 383 -3.81 8.32 -14.36
C GLN A 383 -4.75 7.32 -15.03
N ILE A 384 -5.99 7.20 -14.54
CA ILE A 384 -6.99 6.27 -15.03
C ILE A 384 -7.80 6.97 -16.10
N ASP A 385 -7.66 6.53 -17.35
CA ASP A 385 -8.24 7.17 -18.53
C ASP A 385 -9.34 6.30 -19.13
N SER A 386 -10.59 6.71 -18.92
CA SER A 386 -11.78 6.13 -19.56
C SER A 386 -12.91 7.15 -19.68
N THR A 387 -13.72 7.01 -20.74
CA THR A 387 -14.94 7.79 -20.94
C THR A 387 -16.17 7.14 -20.28
N ILE A 388 -16.03 5.94 -19.71
CA ILE A 388 -17.13 5.16 -19.13
C ILE A 388 -17.06 5.26 -17.61
N PRO A 389 -18.04 5.93 -16.95
CA PRO A 389 -18.01 6.12 -15.50
C PRO A 389 -17.92 4.81 -14.69
N GLN A 390 -18.56 3.73 -15.17
CA GLN A 390 -18.48 2.41 -14.52
C GLN A 390 -17.06 1.86 -14.52
N VAL A 391 -16.33 1.98 -15.63
CA VAL A 391 -14.91 1.58 -15.73
C VAL A 391 -14.05 2.39 -14.76
N LEU A 392 -14.29 3.72 -14.68
CA LEU A 392 -13.61 4.58 -13.72
C LEU A 392 -13.88 4.15 -12.28
N GLU A 393 -15.14 3.86 -11.92
CA GLU A 393 -15.50 3.44 -10.56
C GLU A 393 -14.83 2.13 -10.18
N SER A 394 -14.91 1.12 -11.02
CA SER A 394 -14.31 -0.19 -10.78
C SER A 394 -12.78 -0.11 -10.67
N ALA A 395 -12.14 0.72 -11.49
CA ALA A 395 -10.72 1.00 -11.41
C ALA A 395 -10.33 1.73 -10.13
N LEU A 396 -11.07 2.79 -9.76
CA LEU A 396 -10.87 3.56 -8.55
C LEU A 396 -11.04 2.70 -7.30
N ARG A 397 -11.95 1.74 -7.33
CA ARG A 397 -12.23 0.83 -6.21
C ARG A 397 -10.98 0.00 -5.87
N VAL A 398 -10.32 -0.58 -6.86
CA VAL A 398 -9.16 -1.47 -6.66
C VAL A 398 -7.81 -0.74 -6.60
N TYR A 399 -7.73 0.51 -7.06
CA TYR A 399 -6.48 1.27 -7.02
C TYR A 399 -6.07 1.60 -5.58
N SER A 400 -4.89 1.19 -5.17
CA SER A 400 -4.32 1.56 -3.87
C SER A 400 -3.51 2.85 -3.99
N GLY A 401 -3.90 3.91 -3.26
CA GLY A 401 -3.30 5.24 -3.36
C GLY A 401 -4.27 6.32 -3.81
N LYS A 402 -3.73 7.47 -4.26
CA LYS A 402 -4.48 8.60 -4.80
C LYS A 402 -4.16 8.76 -6.30
N PRO A 403 -5.02 8.25 -7.21
CA PRO A 403 -4.83 8.34 -8.67
C PRO A 403 -5.29 9.69 -9.23
N ILE A 404 -5.08 9.86 -10.54
CA ILE A 404 -5.73 10.90 -11.36
C ILE A 404 -6.85 10.24 -12.16
N VAL A 405 -8.02 10.85 -12.20
CA VAL A 405 -9.13 10.47 -13.09
C VAL A 405 -9.05 11.31 -14.37
N ASN A 406 -8.97 10.69 -15.52
CA ASN A 406 -9.03 11.29 -16.84
C ASN A 406 -10.28 10.77 -17.56
N SER A 407 -11.40 11.50 -17.67
CA SER A 407 -11.58 12.90 -17.35
C SER A 407 -13.04 13.31 -17.14
N VAL A 408 -13.25 14.55 -16.76
CA VAL A 408 -14.54 15.24 -16.89
C VAL A 408 -14.45 16.32 -17.96
N ASN A 409 -15.60 16.76 -18.50
CA ASN A 409 -15.69 17.90 -19.39
C ASN A 409 -16.77 18.90 -18.92
N GLY A 410 -17.01 19.97 -19.66
CA GLY A 410 -17.99 21.01 -19.33
C GLY A 410 -19.46 20.61 -19.45
N GLU A 411 -19.78 19.39 -19.89
CA GLU A 411 -21.14 18.89 -19.96
C GLU A 411 -21.68 18.49 -18.57
N GLU A 412 -22.92 18.86 -18.24
CA GLU A 412 -23.50 18.52 -16.95
C GLU A 412 -23.52 16.99 -16.71
N LYS A 413 -23.85 16.21 -17.73
CA LYS A 413 -23.85 14.75 -17.65
C LYS A 413 -22.51 14.18 -17.23
N SER A 414 -21.39 14.73 -17.76
CA SER A 414 -20.02 14.32 -17.41
C SER A 414 -19.70 14.70 -15.96
N LEU A 415 -20.00 15.95 -15.57
CA LEU A 415 -19.74 16.46 -14.22
C LEU A 415 -20.53 15.69 -13.15
N GLU A 416 -21.81 15.38 -13.41
CA GLU A 416 -22.68 14.64 -12.49
C GLU A 416 -22.30 13.16 -12.37
N ALA A 417 -21.77 12.55 -13.41
CA ALA A 417 -21.40 11.15 -13.40
C ALA A 417 -20.02 10.91 -12.75
N VAL A 418 -19.03 11.78 -12.97
CA VAL A 418 -17.64 11.49 -12.61
C VAL A 418 -17.18 12.23 -11.34
N LEU A 419 -17.56 13.50 -11.12
CA LEU A 419 -17.10 14.24 -9.94
C LEU A 419 -17.50 13.58 -8.60
N PRO A 420 -18.69 12.98 -8.44
CA PRO A 420 -19.02 12.20 -7.23
C PRO A 420 -18.08 11.01 -7.00
N LEU A 421 -17.63 10.32 -8.07
CA LEU A 421 -16.65 9.24 -7.98
C LEU A 421 -15.29 9.77 -7.52
N VAL A 422 -14.84 10.88 -8.13
CA VAL A 422 -13.60 11.56 -7.72
C VAL A 422 -13.63 11.89 -6.22
N LYS A 423 -14.75 12.43 -5.73
CA LYS A 423 -14.94 12.76 -4.31
C LYS A 423 -14.99 11.51 -3.43
N LYS A 424 -15.73 10.49 -3.86
CA LYS A 424 -15.91 9.23 -3.11
C LYS A 424 -14.57 8.52 -2.85
N TYR A 425 -13.73 8.45 -3.89
CA TYR A 425 -12.44 7.73 -3.86
C TYR A 425 -11.22 8.63 -3.56
N GLY A 426 -11.42 9.95 -3.40
CA GLY A 426 -10.38 10.88 -3.04
C GLY A 426 -9.31 11.11 -4.13
N ALA A 427 -9.67 10.91 -5.39
CA ALA A 427 -8.77 11.08 -6.53
C ALA A 427 -8.56 12.54 -6.90
N ALA A 428 -7.51 12.82 -7.69
CA ALA A 428 -7.41 14.04 -8.48
C ALA A 428 -8.18 13.87 -9.81
N VAL A 429 -8.51 14.96 -10.50
CA VAL A 429 -9.31 14.91 -11.72
C VAL A 429 -8.79 15.83 -12.80
N VAL A 430 -8.74 15.34 -14.04
CA VAL A 430 -8.53 16.12 -15.26
C VAL A 430 -9.85 16.69 -15.74
N GLY A 431 -9.90 18.01 -15.98
CA GLY A 431 -11.05 18.71 -16.57
C GLY A 431 -10.71 19.18 -17.98
N LEU A 432 -11.41 18.64 -18.98
CA LEU A 432 -11.25 19.00 -20.40
C LEU A 432 -12.06 20.25 -20.72
N THR A 433 -11.42 21.24 -21.35
CA THR A 433 -12.10 22.49 -21.76
C THR A 433 -12.91 22.33 -23.05
N LEU A 434 -13.85 21.39 -23.01
CA LEU A 434 -14.86 21.18 -24.07
C LEU A 434 -16.25 20.97 -23.44
N ASP A 435 -17.28 21.22 -24.21
CA ASP A 435 -18.66 20.93 -23.82
C ASP A 435 -19.46 20.40 -25.03
N LYS A 436 -20.82 20.46 -24.97
CA LYS A 436 -21.72 20.01 -26.02
C LYS A 436 -21.50 20.66 -27.38
N ASP A 437 -20.92 21.86 -27.42
CA ASP A 437 -20.62 22.62 -28.61
C ASP A 437 -19.19 22.36 -29.13
N GLY A 438 -18.48 21.45 -28.48
CA GLY A 438 -17.10 21.04 -28.79
C GLY A 438 -16.05 21.88 -28.07
N ILE A 439 -14.85 21.97 -28.68
CA ILE A 439 -13.73 22.73 -28.10
C ILE A 439 -13.84 24.18 -28.52
N PRO A 440 -13.93 25.15 -27.58
CA PRO A 440 -13.95 26.57 -27.93
C PRO A 440 -12.68 27.01 -28.70
N LYS A 441 -12.85 27.82 -29.73
CA LYS A 441 -11.74 28.33 -30.55
C LYS A 441 -10.84 29.31 -29.81
N THR A 442 -11.39 30.04 -28.81
CA THR A 442 -10.70 31.11 -28.10
C THR A 442 -10.24 30.66 -26.69
N ALA A 443 -9.19 31.27 -26.20
CA ALA A 443 -8.71 31.10 -24.81
C ALA A 443 -9.79 31.48 -23.79
N GLU A 444 -10.58 32.54 -24.07
CA GLU A 444 -11.70 32.95 -23.21
C GLU A 444 -12.76 31.87 -23.07
N GLY A 445 -13.18 31.25 -24.18
CA GLY A 445 -14.17 30.19 -24.15
C GLY A 445 -13.68 28.94 -23.39
N ARG A 446 -12.41 28.56 -23.60
CA ARG A 446 -11.79 27.45 -22.84
C ARG A 446 -11.70 27.75 -21.36
N PHE A 447 -11.31 28.99 -21.00
CA PHE A 447 -11.25 29.44 -19.61
C PHE A 447 -12.63 29.40 -18.93
N ALA A 448 -13.69 29.83 -19.61
CA ALA A 448 -15.05 29.78 -19.06
C ALA A 448 -15.51 28.36 -18.72
N ILE A 449 -15.17 27.36 -19.57
CA ILE A 449 -15.45 25.94 -19.26
C ILE A 449 -14.60 25.46 -18.09
N ALA A 450 -13.31 25.82 -18.06
CA ALA A 450 -12.44 25.48 -16.93
C ALA A 450 -12.98 26.03 -15.61
N GLU A 451 -13.42 27.28 -15.58
CA GLU A 451 -14.03 27.92 -14.40
C GLU A 451 -15.30 27.19 -13.96
N LYS A 452 -16.15 26.78 -14.91
CA LYS A 452 -17.35 25.96 -14.63
C LYS A 452 -16.97 24.65 -13.96
N ILE A 453 -16.01 23.90 -14.49
CA ILE A 453 -15.55 22.62 -13.94
C ILE A 453 -15.02 22.81 -12.52
N VAL A 454 -14.15 23.81 -12.31
CA VAL A 454 -13.57 24.12 -10.98
C VAL A 454 -14.67 24.46 -9.98
N LYS A 455 -15.63 25.31 -10.31
CA LYS A 455 -16.77 25.66 -9.45
C LYS A 455 -17.61 24.45 -9.06
N ARG A 456 -17.88 23.55 -10.01
CA ARG A 456 -18.65 22.32 -9.75
C ARG A 456 -17.89 21.34 -8.86
N ALA A 457 -16.59 21.15 -9.10
CA ALA A 457 -15.72 20.30 -8.28
C ALA A 457 -15.62 20.82 -6.83
N ASN A 458 -15.40 22.14 -6.69
CA ASN A 458 -15.34 22.78 -5.34
C ASN A 458 -16.67 22.69 -4.58
N ALA A 459 -17.81 22.77 -5.27
CA ALA A 459 -19.12 22.58 -4.65
C ALA A 459 -19.31 21.18 -4.03
N LEU A 460 -18.61 20.17 -4.54
CA LEU A 460 -18.56 18.81 -3.99
C LEU A 460 -17.43 18.64 -2.95
N GLY A 461 -16.65 19.69 -2.66
CA GLY A 461 -15.54 19.66 -1.72
C GLY A 461 -14.25 19.02 -2.29
N ILE A 462 -14.08 18.98 -3.61
CA ILE A 462 -12.81 18.65 -4.26
C ILE A 462 -11.93 19.90 -4.22
N LYS A 463 -10.71 19.81 -3.70
CA LYS A 463 -9.80 20.94 -3.51
C LYS A 463 -9.16 21.36 -4.85
N ASN A 464 -8.80 22.64 -5.00
CA ASN A 464 -8.06 23.11 -6.18
C ASN A 464 -6.75 22.37 -6.42
N SER A 465 -6.11 21.87 -5.36
CA SER A 465 -4.90 21.04 -5.43
C SER A 465 -5.11 19.72 -6.21
N ASP A 466 -6.34 19.28 -6.35
CA ASP A 466 -6.73 18.00 -6.94
C ASP A 466 -7.45 18.16 -8.29
N ILE A 467 -7.48 19.39 -8.82
CA ILE A 467 -8.10 19.71 -10.12
C ILE A 467 -6.99 20.09 -11.11
N TYR A 468 -6.96 19.39 -12.24
CA TYR A 468 -5.97 19.56 -13.32
C TYR A 468 -6.70 19.88 -14.60
N ILE A 469 -6.50 21.05 -15.20
CA ILE A 469 -7.23 21.50 -16.39
C ILE A 469 -6.42 21.22 -17.64
N ASP A 470 -7.04 20.52 -18.61
CA ASP A 470 -6.53 20.32 -19.97
C ASP A 470 -7.21 21.34 -20.91
N CYS A 471 -6.40 22.29 -21.40
CA CYS A 471 -6.86 23.29 -22.37
C CYS A 471 -6.98 22.74 -23.79
N LEU A 472 -6.73 21.47 -24.00
CA LEU A 472 -6.86 20.69 -25.24
C LEU A 472 -5.97 21.20 -26.40
N THR A 473 -5.06 20.32 -26.80
CA THR A 473 -4.17 20.57 -27.96
C THR A 473 -4.83 20.11 -29.23
N LEU A 474 -5.15 21.05 -30.13
CA LEU A 474 -5.54 20.76 -31.50
C LEU A 474 -4.30 20.65 -32.38
N THR A 475 -4.41 19.89 -33.46
CA THR A 475 -3.29 19.73 -34.40
C THR A 475 -3.01 21.02 -35.19
N ALA A 476 -1.76 21.45 -35.18
CA ALA A 476 -1.34 22.67 -35.89
C ALA A 476 -1.54 22.59 -37.42
N SER A 477 -1.60 21.38 -37.97
CA SER A 477 -1.89 21.20 -39.40
C SER A 477 -3.34 21.54 -39.80
N ALA A 478 -4.28 21.43 -38.87
CA ALA A 478 -5.69 21.71 -39.08
C ALA A 478 -6.10 23.12 -38.60
N GLU A 479 -5.52 23.60 -37.50
CA GLU A 479 -5.93 24.85 -36.84
C GLU A 479 -4.71 25.55 -36.22
N GLN A 480 -3.94 26.25 -37.03
CA GLN A 480 -2.67 26.87 -36.63
C GLN A 480 -2.87 28.00 -35.62
N GLU A 481 -3.92 28.81 -35.73
CA GLU A 481 -4.25 29.90 -34.80
C GLU A 481 -4.61 29.34 -33.41
N GLY A 482 -5.24 28.17 -33.35
CA GLY A 482 -5.63 27.48 -32.11
C GLY A 482 -4.45 27.10 -31.19
N VAL A 483 -3.23 27.05 -31.74
CA VAL A 483 -2.01 26.78 -30.95
C VAL A 483 -1.78 27.85 -29.88
N LEU A 484 -1.85 29.13 -30.31
CA LEU A 484 -1.67 30.26 -29.35
C LEU A 484 -2.84 30.37 -28.40
N GLU A 485 -4.06 30.06 -28.84
CA GLU A 485 -5.24 30.05 -27.97
C GLU A 485 -5.14 28.98 -26.87
N THR A 486 -4.59 27.80 -27.18
CA THR A 486 -4.30 26.78 -26.18
C THR A 486 -3.32 27.30 -25.14
N LEU A 487 -2.21 27.91 -25.56
CA LEU A 487 -1.17 28.44 -24.67
C LEU A 487 -1.70 29.60 -23.82
N ASN A 488 -2.51 30.49 -24.40
CA ASN A 488 -3.11 31.61 -23.67
C ASN A 488 -4.15 31.12 -22.63
N ALA A 489 -4.98 30.12 -22.99
CA ALA A 489 -5.92 29.51 -22.07
C ALA A 489 -5.20 28.86 -20.88
N LEU A 490 -4.13 28.10 -21.16
CA LEU A 490 -3.31 27.43 -20.15
C LEU A 490 -2.71 28.44 -19.16
N GLU A 491 -2.14 29.53 -19.64
CA GLU A 491 -1.57 30.60 -18.79
C GLU A 491 -2.64 31.25 -17.90
N ARG A 492 -3.82 31.51 -18.45
CA ARG A 492 -4.94 32.08 -17.68
C ARG A 492 -5.45 31.12 -16.60
N VAL A 493 -5.70 29.87 -16.97
CA VAL A 493 -6.13 28.83 -16.02
C VAL A 493 -5.15 28.73 -14.84
N LYS A 494 -3.85 28.69 -15.17
CA LYS A 494 -2.79 28.61 -14.16
C LYS A 494 -2.79 29.80 -13.21
N LYS A 495 -2.91 31.02 -13.73
CA LYS A 495 -2.80 32.26 -12.96
C LYS A 495 -4.09 32.65 -12.23
N GLU A 496 -5.25 32.46 -12.86
CA GLU A 496 -6.52 33.02 -12.39
C GLU A 496 -7.34 32.02 -11.56
N LEU A 497 -7.29 30.68 -11.86
CA LEU A 497 -8.05 29.68 -11.11
C LEU A 497 -7.25 29.01 -9.98
N GLY A 498 -5.92 29.13 -9.98
CA GLY A 498 -5.07 28.53 -8.94
C GLY A 498 -5.10 26.99 -8.89
N VAL A 499 -5.41 26.36 -10.02
CA VAL A 499 -5.40 24.92 -10.22
C VAL A 499 -4.14 24.47 -10.97
N LYS A 500 -3.94 23.17 -11.13
CA LYS A 500 -2.87 22.62 -11.95
C LYS A 500 -3.32 22.50 -13.40
N THR A 501 -2.34 22.36 -14.30
CA THR A 501 -2.55 22.23 -15.73
C THR A 501 -1.98 20.92 -16.25
N VAL A 502 -2.70 20.28 -17.14
CA VAL A 502 -2.30 19.07 -17.84
C VAL A 502 -2.52 19.28 -19.34
N LEU A 503 -1.77 18.61 -20.19
CA LEU A 503 -1.94 18.75 -21.63
C LEU A 503 -1.44 17.52 -22.39
N GLY A 504 -2.27 16.99 -23.28
CA GLY A 504 -1.89 16.02 -24.30
C GLY A 504 -1.03 16.66 -25.39
N VAL A 505 0.27 16.74 -25.17
CA VAL A 505 1.21 17.54 -25.99
C VAL A 505 1.38 16.95 -27.38
N SER A 506 1.40 15.62 -27.51
CA SER A 506 1.70 14.93 -28.78
C SER A 506 0.70 15.18 -29.91
N ASN A 507 -0.50 15.66 -29.57
CA ASN A 507 -1.55 15.96 -30.54
C ASN A 507 -1.18 17.10 -31.51
N ILE A 508 -0.35 18.06 -31.06
CA ILE A 508 0.03 19.23 -31.82
C ILE A 508 0.59 18.93 -33.21
N SER A 509 1.31 17.83 -33.35
CA SER A 509 2.09 17.48 -34.54
C SER A 509 1.44 16.43 -35.43
N PHE A 510 0.17 16.03 -35.19
CA PHE A 510 -0.48 15.06 -36.07
C PHE A 510 -0.58 15.58 -37.50
N GLY A 511 -0.25 14.73 -38.48
CA GLY A 511 -0.25 15.06 -39.89
C GLY A 511 0.95 15.88 -40.38
N LEU A 512 1.88 16.28 -39.49
CA LEU A 512 3.08 17.03 -39.87
C LEU A 512 4.30 16.12 -40.02
N PRO A 513 5.25 16.45 -40.93
CA PRO A 513 6.56 15.81 -40.97
C PRO A 513 7.41 16.25 -39.76
N ASN A 514 8.44 15.46 -39.41
CA ASN A 514 9.34 15.72 -38.29
C ASN A 514 8.61 16.12 -37.01
N ARG A 515 7.67 15.25 -36.61
CA ARG A 515 6.78 15.45 -35.46
C ARG A 515 7.52 15.77 -34.18
N GLU A 516 8.68 15.15 -33.97
CA GLU A 516 9.49 15.32 -32.79
C GLU A 516 9.92 16.77 -32.54
N LEU A 517 10.38 17.45 -33.62
CA LEU A 517 10.77 18.85 -33.54
C LEU A 517 9.58 19.76 -33.17
N VAL A 518 8.42 19.56 -33.82
CA VAL A 518 7.23 20.37 -33.56
C VAL A 518 6.73 20.13 -32.13
N THR A 519 6.66 18.86 -31.67
CA THR A 519 6.14 18.50 -30.37
C THR A 519 7.05 19.01 -29.24
N SER A 520 8.38 18.85 -29.34
CA SER A 520 9.32 19.31 -28.31
C SER A 520 9.36 20.84 -28.19
N THR A 521 9.23 21.55 -29.32
CA THR A 521 9.13 23.01 -29.34
C THR A 521 7.85 23.46 -28.65
N PHE A 522 6.69 22.89 -29.01
CA PHE A 522 5.41 23.21 -28.40
C PHE A 522 5.40 22.89 -26.90
N LEU A 523 5.96 21.74 -26.49
CA LEU A 523 6.14 21.38 -25.09
C LEU A 523 6.89 22.46 -24.30
N THR A 524 8.00 22.96 -24.85
CA THR A 524 8.77 24.04 -24.22
C THR A 524 7.96 25.33 -24.07
N MET A 525 7.18 25.69 -25.11
CA MET A 525 6.27 26.86 -25.06
C MET A 525 5.19 26.67 -23.98
N ALA A 526 4.60 25.47 -23.86
CA ALA A 526 3.58 25.15 -22.88
C ALA A 526 4.15 25.15 -21.44
N LEU A 527 5.34 24.61 -21.25
CA LEU A 527 6.04 24.66 -19.95
C LEU A 527 6.27 26.11 -19.50
N GLN A 528 6.71 26.99 -20.42
CA GLN A 528 6.89 28.42 -20.14
C GLN A 528 5.56 29.13 -19.77
N LYS A 529 4.42 28.64 -20.29
CA LYS A 529 3.08 29.14 -19.95
C LYS A 529 2.50 28.53 -18.68
N GLY A 530 3.22 27.60 -18.02
CA GLY A 530 2.85 27.05 -16.71
C GLY A 530 2.24 25.65 -16.77
N LEU A 531 2.59 24.85 -17.77
CA LEU A 531 2.19 23.44 -17.82
C LEU A 531 2.84 22.63 -16.67
N ASP A 532 2.02 22.01 -15.84
CA ASP A 532 2.45 21.17 -14.71
C ASP A 532 2.61 19.69 -15.12
N LEU A 533 1.71 19.18 -15.95
CA LEU A 533 1.58 17.75 -16.23
C LEU A 533 1.56 17.49 -17.76
N PRO A 534 2.73 17.48 -18.43
CA PRO A 534 2.81 17.10 -19.83
C PRO A 534 2.54 15.60 -20.01
N ILE A 535 1.51 15.23 -20.79
CA ILE A 535 1.25 13.87 -21.26
C ILE A 535 2.04 13.69 -22.55
N ILE A 536 3.11 12.90 -22.50
CA ILE A 536 4.09 12.75 -23.60
C ILE A 536 4.58 11.30 -23.71
N ASN A 537 5.23 10.97 -24.82
CA ASN A 537 6.00 9.74 -24.94
C ASN A 537 7.41 9.93 -24.35
N PRO A 538 7.71 9.41 -23.16
CA PRO A 538 9.00 9.62 -22.51
C PRO A 538 10.14 8.86 -23.21
N ASN A 539 9.83 7.85 -24.04
CA ASN A 539 10.84 7.10 -24.81
C ASN A 539 11.45 7.92 -25.97
N ILE A 540 10.99 9.16 -26.17
CA ILE A 540 11.57 10.11 -27.13
C ILE A 540 12.45 11.09 -26.36
N ASP A 541 13.75 11.00 -26.53
CA ASP A 541 14.75 11.81 -25.82
C ASP A 541 14.48 13.31 -25.89
N ALA A 542 14.00 13.81 -27.04
CA ALA A 542 13.68 15.21 -27.19
C ALA A 542 12.54 15.68 -26.26
N MET A 543 11.61 14.78 -25.89
CA MET A 543 10.51 15.11 -24.97
C MET A 543 11.01 15.22 -23.52
N THR A 544 11.65 14.18 -23.02
CA THR A 544 12.23 14.18 -21.66
C THR A 544 13.34 15.21 -21.52
N GLY A 545 14.14 15.38 -22.59
CA GLY A 545 15.17 16.42 -22.67
C GLY A 545 14.61 17.85 -22.56
N ALA A 546 13.51 18.14 -23.22
CA ALA A 546 12.85 19.45 -23.12
C ALA A 546 12.39 19.75 -21.68
N VAL A 547 11.80 18.77 -20.99
CA VAL A 547 11.36 18.94 -19.58
C VAL A 547 12.56 19.15 -18.66
N ARG A 548 13.63 18.32 -18.78
CA ARG A 548 14.85 18.45 -17.96
C ARG A 548 15.55 19.78 -18.22
N ALA A 549 15.70 20.18 -19.49
CA ALA A 549 16.29 21.48 -19.83
C ALA A 549 15.44 22.65 -19.29
N TYR A 550 14.13 22.56 -19.36
CA TYR A 550 13.26 23.58 -18.77
C TYR A 550 13.44 23.66 -17.25
N ARG A 551 13.43 22.52 -16.52
CA ARG A 551 13.67 22.50 -15.06
C ARG A 551 15.00 23.15 -14.69
N LEU A 552 16.04 22.89 -15.47
CA LEU A 552 17.36 23.51 -15.30
C LEU A 552 17.31 25.02 -15.50
N LEU A 553 16.80 25.47 -16.69
CA LEU A 553 16.79 26.89 -17.08
C LEU A 553 15.82 27.74 -16.23
N ALA A 554 14.74 27.16 -15.74
CA ALA A 554 13.81 27.79 -14.81
C ALA A 554 14.30 27.78 -13.34
N ASN A 555 15.54 27.33 -13.08
CA ASN A 555 16.14 27.24 -11.75
C ASN A 555 15.34 26.35 -10.75
N ILE A 556 14.67 25.33 -11.28
CA ILE A 556 13.97 24.29 -10.53
C ILE A 556 14.97 23.21 -10.13
N ASP A 557 15.75 22.69 -11.09
CA ASP A 557 16.86 21.75 -10.86
C ASP A 557 18.06 22.52 -10.24
N LYS A 558 18.10 22.55 -8.90
CA LYS A 558 19.15 23.25 -8.16
C LYS A 558 20.49 22.57 -8.34
N ASN A 559 21.51 23.37 -8.62
CA ASN A 559 22.89 22.91 -8.90
C ASN A 559 22.99 21.95 -10.09
N SER A 560 21.99 21.91 -10.96
CA SER A 560 21.98 21.06 -12.18
C SER A 560 22.08 19.56 -11.91
N VAL A 561 21.69 19.10 -10.73
CA VAL A 561 21.88 17.72 -10.28
C VAL A 561 21.13 16.72 -11.15
N GLU A 562 19.83 16.95 -11.38
CA GLU A 562 19.00 16.06 -12.21
C GLU A 562 19.51 16.01 -13.66
N PHE A 563 19.87 17.17 -14.21
CA PHE A 563 20.34 17.29 -15.58
C PHE A 563 21.70 16.59 -15.77
N ILE A 564 22.65 16.83 -14.86
CA ILE A 564 23.97 16.19 -14.92
C ILE A 564 23.84 14.67 -14.76
N GLN A 565 23.04 14.18 -13.81
CA GLN A 565 22.82 12.74 -13.63
C GLN A 565 22.25 12.08 -14.89
N ALA A 566 21.30 12.76 -15.56
CA ALA A 566 20.66 12.23 -16.77
C ALA A 566 21.61 12.15 -17.98
N TYR A 567 22.64 13.02 -18.07
CA TYR A 567 23.46 13.13 -19.27
C TYR A 567 24.97 12.87 -19.07
N ASN A 568 25.44 12.66 -17.84
CA ASN A 568 26.87 12.47 -17.54
C ASN A 568 27.45 11.14 -18.09
N ASN A 569 26.61 10.14 -18.35
CA ASN A 569 27.01 8.81 -18.84
C ASN A 569 26.49 8.51 -20.26
N VAL A 570 26.04 9.52 -20.98
CA VAL A 570 25.58 9.30 -22.36
C VAL A 570 26.81 9.26 -23.28
N ASP A 571 27.35 8.06 -23.53
CA ASP A 571 28.18 7.81 -24.70
C ASP A 571 27.39 8.23 -25.94
N THR A 572 27.93 9.17 -26.72
CA THR A 572 27.29 9.80 -27.89
C THR A 572 27.08 8.86 -29.09
N LYS A 573 27.10 7.56 -28.88
CA LYS A 573 26.73 6.55 -29.87
C LYS A 573 25.29 6.13 -29.66
N LYS A 574 24.38 6.64 -30.52
CA LYS A 574 23.02 6.16 -30.64
C LYS A 574 22.99 4.64 -30.69
N PRO A 575 22.29 3.93 -29.81
CA PRO A 575 21.87 2.58 -30.10
C PRO A 575 20.76 2.67 -31.15
N GLN A 576 20.99 2.07 -32.30
CA GLN A 576 19.89 1.69 -33.20
C GLN A 576 18.91 0.83 -32.39
N SER A 577 17.61 1.08 -32.58
CA SER A 577 16.53 0.30 -32.02
C SER A 577 16.54 -1.13 -32.59
N GLU A 578 17.43 -1.96 -32.13
CA GLU A 578 17.22 -3.40 -32.19
C GLU A 578 16.13 -3.74 -31.16
N LYS A 579 15.14 -4.50 -31.57
CA LYS A 579 14.21 -5.16 -30.64
C LYS A 579 15.09 -5.95 -29.66
N LYS A 580 15.30 -5.46 -28.47
CA LYS A 580 15.94 -6.22 -27.41
C LYS A 580 15.04 -7.43 -27.13
N GLU A 581 15.49 -8.65 -27.46
CA GLU A 581 14.87 -9.85 -26.94
C GLU A 581 14.83 -9.74 -25.42
N ILE A 582 13.67 -9.97 -24.84
CA ILE A 582 13.50 -9.96 -23.39
C ILE A 582 14.34 -11.12 -22.84
N SER A 583 15.31 -10.82 -21.99
CA SER A 583 16.10 -11.85 -21.30
C SER A 583 15.31 -12.43 -20.12
N LEU A 584 15.63 -13.65 -19.72
CA LEU A 584 14.99 -14.30 -18.58
C LEU A 584 15.17 -13.47 -17.29
N ASN A 585 16.36 -12.93 -17.05
CA ASN A 585 16.64 -12.06 -15.90
C ASN A 585 15.74 -10.82 -15.92
N TYR A 586 15.61 -10.17 -17.08
CA TYR A 586 14.73 -9.00 -17.21
C TYR A 586 13.26 -9.34 -16.93
N ALA A 587 12.78 -10.49 -17.42
CA ALA A 587 11.40 -10.92 -17.16
C ALA A 587 11.14 -11.16 -15.67
N ILE A 588 12.08 -11.77 -14.94
CA ILE A 588 11.98 -12.04 -13.51
C ILE A 588 12.02 -10.73 -12.70
N GLU A 589 13.00 -9.86 -12.96
CA GLU A 589 13.17 -8.59 -12.25
C GLU A 589 11.97 -7.66 -12.43
N ASN A 590 11.25 -7.78 -13.54
CA ASN A 590 10.14 -6.89 -13.90
C ASN A 590 8.74 -7.55 -13.80
N GLY A 591 8.63 -8.73 -13.21
CA GLY A 591 7.34 -9.37 -12.95
C GLY A 591 6.58 -9.86 -14.19
N LEU A 592 7.28 -10.10 -15.32
CA LEU A 592 6.69 -10.50 -16.61
C LEU A 592 6.52 -12.02 -16.68
N LYS A 593 5.42 -12.54 -16.14
CA LYS A 593 5.21 -13.98 -15.92
C LYS A 593 5.13 -14.79 -17.22
N ALA A 594 4.35 -14.35 -18.19
CA ALA A 594 4.17 -15.07 -19.44
C ALA A 594 5.44 -15.03 -20.30
N GLU A 595 6.11 -13.87 -20.37
CA GLU A 595 7.39 -13.71 -21.07
C GLU A 595 8.48 -14.57 -20.43
N GLY A 596 8.57 -14.61 -19.10
CA GLY A 596 9.51 -15.47 -18.37
C GLY A 596 9.33 -16.93 -18.71
N ALA A 597 8.09 -17.42 -18.74
CA ALA A 597 7.77 -18.79 -19.15
C ALA A 597 8.20 -19.08 -20.60
N GLN A 598 7.87 -18.18 -21.55
CA GLN A 598 8.23 -18.34 -22.97
C GLN A 598 9.75 -18.31 -23.21
N VAL A 599 10.47 -17.41 -22.54
CA VAL A 599 11.93 -17.34 -22.61
C VAL A 599 12.56 -18.62 -22.05
N THR A 600 11.99 -19.16 -20.96
CA THR A 600 12.45 -20.44 -20.38
C THR A 600 12.24 -21.61 -21.36
N GLU A 601 11.09 -21.67 -22.05
CA GLU A 601 10.84 -22.68 -23.10
C GLU A 601 11.91 -22.62 -24.20
N LYS A 602 12.23 -21.42 -24.68
CA LYS A 602 13.29 -21.22 -25.69
C LYS A 602 14.68 -21.62 -25.17
N LEU A 603 15.02 -21.26 -23.94
CA LEU A 603 16.32 -21.60 -23.34
C LEU A 603 16.48 -23.10 -23.17
N LEU A 604 15.41 -23.87 -22.90
CA LEU A 604 15.42 -25.32 -22.80
C LEU A 604 15.72 -26.03 -24.13
N GLU A 605 15.72 -25.33 -25.27
CA GLU A 605 16.17 -25.87 -26.55
C GLU A 605 17.71 -25.96 -26.64
N SER A 606 18.45 -25.16 -25.86
CA SER A 606 19.89 -25.03 -25.96
C SER A 606 20.65 -25.18 -24.64
N HIS A 607 19.97 -25.11 -23.50
CA HIS A 607 20.55 -25.21 -22.16
C HIS A 607 19.92 -26.35 -21.37
N SER A 608 20.70 -26.94 -20.46
CA SER A 608 20.12 -27.91 -19.53
C SER A 608 19.19 -27.26 -18.53
N PRO A 609 18.17 -27.98 -18.03
CA PRO A 609 17.32 -27.48 -16.94
C PRO A 609 18.10 -26.93 -15.75
N MET A 610 19.19 -27.58 -15.36
CA MET A 610 20.02 -27.18 -14.24
C MET A 610 20.83 -25.89 -14.52
N ASP A 611 21.30 -25.70 -15.75
CA ASP A 611 22.00 -24.48 -16.13
C ASP A 611 21.05 -23.27 -16.05
N ILE A 612 19.81 -23.43 -16.52
CA ILE A 612 18.80 -22.36 -16.44
C ILE A 612 18.52 -21.98 -14.97
N ILE A 613 18.39 -22.98 -14.10
CA ILE A 613 18.16 -22.74 -12.66
C ILE A 613 19.37 -22.02 -12.04
N ASN A 614 20.57 -22.52 -12.27
CA ASN A 614 21.77 -22.05 -11.57
C ASN A 614 22.32 -20.73 -12.13
N ASP A 615 22.24 -20.51 -13.45
CA ASP A 615 22.87 -19.37 -14.10
C ASP A 615 21.91 -18.19 -14.31
N TYR A 616 20.57 -18.44 -14.29
CA TYR A 616 19.57 -17.40 -14.53
C TYR A 616 18.61 -17.22 -13.35
N LEU A 617 17.88 -18.29 -12.90
CA LEU A 617 16.83 -18.11 -11.91
C LEU A 617 17.38 -17.72 -10.54
N ILE A 618 18.34 -18.49 -10.01
CA ILE A 618 18.89 -18.24 -8.66
C ILE A 618 19.59 -16.91 -8.58
N PRO A 619 20.52 -16.53 -9.49
CA PRO A 619 21.21 -15.25 -9.39
C PRO A 619 20.26 -14.04 -9.48
N THR A 620 19.19 -14.16 -10.28
CA THR A 620 18.22 -13.07 -10.43
C THR A 620 17.33 -12.92 -9.20
N LEU A 621 16.92 -14.04 -8.58
CA LEU A 621 16.20 -14.00 -7.30
C LEU A 621 17.08 -13.49 -6.16
N ASP A 622 18.36 -13.87 -6.12
CA ASP A 622 19.32 -13.35 -5.13
C ASP A 622 19.49 -11.84 -5.25
N LYS A 623 19.57 -11.32 -6.49
CA LYS A 623 19.60 -9.88 -6.74
C LYS A 623 18.32 -9.20 -6.29
N ALA A 624 17.14 -9.75 -6.59
CA ALA A 624 15.88 -9.21 -6.12
C ALA A 624 15.81 -9.18 -4.59
N GLY A 625 16.31 -10.24 -3.90
CA GLY A 625 16.43 -10.27 -2.45
C GLY A 625 17.34 -9.16 -1.90
N ALA A 626 18.51 -8.96 -2.50
CA ALA A 626 19.43 -7.89 -2.10
C ALA A 626 18.86 -6.47 -2.36
N ASP A 627 18.14 -6.29 -3.46
CA ASP A 627 17.47 -5.02 -3.77
C ASP A 627 16.30 -4.75 -2.79
N PHE A 628 15.62 -5.79 -2.29
CA PHE A 628 14.64 -5.67 -1.21
C PHE A 628 15.29 -5.28 0.12
N GLU A 629 16.36 -5.92 0.55
CA GLU A 629 17.12 -5.58 1.77
C GLU A 629 17.61 -4.15 1.79
N THR A 630 18.02 -3.63 0.62
CA THR A 630 18.50 -2.25 0.47
C THR A 630 17.38 -1.23 0.26
N GLY A 631 16.11 -1.67 0.25
CA GLY A 631 14.94 -0.81 0.07
C GLY A 631 14.78 -0.23 -1.34
N LYS A 632 15.42 -0.81 -2.34
CA LYS A 632 15.25 -0.42 -3.74
C LYS A 632 13.94 -0.96 -4.34
N ILE A 633 13.53 -2.15 -3.91
CA ILE A 633 12.24 -2.73 -4.22
C ILE A 633 11.49 -3.05 -2.92
N PHE A 634 10.17 -3.20 -3.01
CA PHE A 634 9.31 -3.50 -1.87
C PHE A 634 8.73 -4.91 -2.00
N LEU A 635 8.04 -5.36 -0.95
CA LEU A 635 7.50 -6.71 -0.87
C LEU A 635 6.68 -7.13 -2.11
N PRO A 636 5.80 -6.27 -2.69
CA PRO A 636 5.07 -6.65 -3.90
C PRO A 636 5.97 -7.01 -5.08
N GLN A 637 7.02 -6.23 -5.34
CA GLN A 637 7.95 -6.50 -6.43
C GLN A 637 8.77 -7.77 -6.19
N LEU A 638 9.21 -8.02 -4.95
CA LEU A 638 9.90 -9.25 -4.59
C LEU A 638 9.02 -10.49 -4.85
N ILE A 639 7.76 -10.43 -4.45
CA ILE A 639 6.78 -11.51 -4.68
C ILE A 639 6.51 -11.70 -6.17
N GLN A 640 6.40 -10.63 -6.95
CA GLN A 640 6.24 -10.73 -8.41
C GLN A 640 7.45 -11.42 -9.07
N SER A 641 8.67 -11.04 -8.71
CA SER A 641 9.89 -11.72 -9.19
C SER A 641 9.88 -13.21 -8.85
N ALA A 642 9.50 -13.56 -7.63
CA ALA A 642 9.35 -14.93 -7.18
C ALA A 642 8.26 -15.69 -7.97
N THR A 643 7.13 -15.05 -8.26
CA THR A 643 6.03 -15.62 -9.04
C THR A 643 6.43 -15.93 -10.49
N VAL A 644 7.25 -15.05 -11.12
CA VAL A 644 7.82 -15.32 -12.46
C VAL A 644 8.76 -16.51 -12.42
N ALA A 645 9.65 -16.55 -11.44
CA ALA A 645 10.59 -17.67 -11.29
C ALA A 645 9.84 -18.99 -11.08
N GLN A 646 8.75 -19.00 -10.31
CA GLN A 646 7.89 -20.18 -10.16
C GLN A 646 7.31 -20.64 -11.50
N ALA A 647 6.81 -19.71 -12.32
CA ALA A 647 6.30 -20.06 -13.65
C ALA A 647 7.40 -20.67 -14.54
N CYS A 648 8.63 -20.15 -14.44
CA CYS A 648 9.80 -20.73 -15.14
C CYS A 648 10.14 -22.14 -14.62
N PHE A 649 10.11 -22.36 -13.31
CA PHE A 649 10.28 -23.68 -12.70
C PHE A 649 9.21 -24.68 -13.17
N ASP A 650 7.95 -24.24 -13.29
CA ASP A 650 6.86 -25.09 -13.76
C ASP A 650 7.09 -25.54 -15.21
N VAL A 651 7.63 -24.66 -16.06
CA VAL A 651 8.04 -25.00 -17.44
C VAL A 651 9.17 -26.04 -17.43
N ILE A 652 10.22 -25.81 -16.63
CA ILE A 652 11.35 -26.74 -16.47
C ILE A 652 10.87 -28.11 -15.96
N LYS A 653 10.00 -28.12 -14.95
CA LYS A 653 9.44 -29.35 -14.37
C LYS A 653 8.63 -30.12 -15.37
N LYS A 654 7.80 -29.48 -16.18
CA LYS A 654 7.05 -30.17 -17.28
C LYS A 654 7.98 -30.82 -18.27
N LYS A 655 9.09 -30.18 -18.64
CA LYS A 655 10.10 -30.72 -19.53
C LYS A 655 10.77 -31.98 -18.93
N LEU A 656 11.20 -31.89 -17.65
CA LEU A 656 11.84 -33.01 -16.94
C LEU A 656 10.90 -34.21 -16.78
N ILE A 657 9.63 -34.01 -16.50
CA ILE A 657 8.62 -35.09 -16.42
C ILE A 657 8.44 -35.76 -17.79
N SER A 658 8.47 -34.99 -18.88
CA SER A 658 8.35 -35.54 -20.25
C SER A 658 9.56 -36.39 -20.68
N GLU A 659 10.70 -36.25 -19.99
CA GLU A 659 11.97 -36.94 -20.25
C GLU A 659 12.24 -38.09 -19.26
N ASP A 660 11.24 -38.57 -18.51
CA ASP A 660 11.35 -39.61 -17.46
C ASP A 660 12.39 -39.34 -16.37
N SER A 661 12.72 -38.08 -16.15
CA SER A 661 13.67 -37.63 -15.12
C SER A 661 12.96 -37.39 -13.78
N ALA A 662 13.57 -37.76 -12.65
CA ALA A 662 13.01 -37.58 -11.32
C ALA A 662 12.75 -36.05 -11.02
N PRO A 663 11.69 -35.70 -10.25
CA PRO A 663 11.41 -34.33 -9.93
C PRO A 663 12.57 -33.69 -9.14
N VAL A 664 13.06 -32.56 -9.62
CA VAL A 664 14.15 -31.80 -8.98
C VAL A 664 13.59 -30.99 -7.83
N SER A 665 13.53 -31.60 -6.64
CA SER A 665 13.39 -30.85 -5.39
C SER A 665 14.76 -30.77 -4.74
N LYS A 666 15.19 -29.56 -4.36
CA LYS A 666 16.45 -29.36 -3.62
C LYS A 666 16.41 -29.92 -2.19
N GLY A 667 15.21 -30.19 -1.68
CA GLY A 667 14.98 -30.73 -0.35
C GLY A 667 13.59 -30.38 0.15
N LYS A 668 13.20 -31.04 1.28
CA LYS A 668 11.92 -30.79 1.95
C LYS A 668 12.13 -29.91 3.18
N ILE A 669 11.23 -28.96 3.42
CA ILE A 669 11.23 -28.06 4.56
C ILE A 669 9.85 -28.10 5.20
N VAL A 670 9.76 -28.25 6.51
CA VAL A 670 8.52 -28.04 7.28
C VAL A 670 8.47 -26.59 7.72
N LEU A 671 7.34 -25.91 7.51
CA LEU A 671 7.07 -24.58 8.05
C LEU A 671 5.83 -24.62 8.94
N ALA A 672 5.91 -23.97 10.09
CA ALA A 672 4.79 -23.84 11.02
C ALA A 672 4.83 -22.50 11.76
N THR A 673 3.67 -21.89 11.98
CA THR A 673 3.51 -20.88 13.01
C THR A 673 3.17 -21.59 14.32
N VAL A 674 3.94 -21.31 15.35
CA VAL A 674 3.91 -22.08 16.61
C VAL A 674 2.57 -21.98 17.34
N LYS A 675 2.30 -22.94 18.22
CA LYS A 675 1.07 -23.01 19.05
C LYS A 675 0.76 -21.70 19.75
N GLY A 676 -0.49 -21.28 19.64
CA GLY A 676 -0.99 -20.04 20.21
C GLY A 676 -0.76 -18.80 19.34
N ASP A 677 -0.04 -18.91 18.22
CA ASP A 677 0.18 -17.80 17.29
C ASP A 677 -0.66 -17.97 16.02
N VAL A 678 -1.51 -16.99 15.76
CA VAL A 678 -2.41 -16.97 14.58
C VAL A 678 -1.88 -16.12 13.42
N HIS A 679 -0.71 -15.52 13.59
CA HIS A 679 -0.10 -14.63 12.60
C HIS A 679 0.80 -15.43 11.66
N ASP A 680 0.38 -15.64 10.44
CA ASP A 680 1.09 -16.47 9.46
C ASP A 680 1.59 -15.73 8.21
N ILE A 681 1.41 -14.42 8.14
CA ILE A 681 1.81 -13.62 6.96
C ILE A 681 3.30 -13.78 6.67
N GLY A 682 4.16 -13.60 7.68
CA GLY A 682 5.61 -13.76 7.53
C GLY A 682 6.01 -15.16 7.10
N LYS A 683 5.41 -16.20 7.69
CA LYS A 683 5.62 -17.60 7.33
C LYS A 683 5.21 -17.88 5.87
N ASN A 684 4.07 -17.33 5.44
CA ASN A 684 3.57 -17.53 4.08
C ASN A 684 4.50 -16.88 3.03
N ILE A 685 5.12 -15.75 3.34
CA ILE A 685 6.15 -15.14 2.49
C ILE A 685 7.39 -16.04 2.39
N VAL A 686 7.87 -16.55 3.53
CA VAL A 686 8.99 -17.51 3.59
C VAL A 686 8.67 -18.75 2.75
N LYS A 687 7.46 -19.30 2.87
CA LYS A 687 6.98 -20.42 2.05
C LYS A 687 7.09 -20.12 0.56
N VAL A 688 6.50 -19.01 0.11
CA VAL A 688 6.50 -18.63 -1.31
C VAL A 688 7.93 -18.50 -1.83
N LEU A 689 8.82 -17.87 -1.07
CA LEU A 689 10.21 -17.76 -1.48
C LEU A 689 10.93 -19.10 -1.53
N LEU A 690 10.82 -19.95 -0.52
CA LEU A 690 11.45 -21.28 -0.49
C LEU A 690 10.97 -22.16 -1.64
N GLU A 691 9.67 -22.17 -1.93
CA GLU A 691 9.10 -22.88 -3.07
C GLU A 691 9.68 -22.37 -4.40
N ASN A 692 9.86 -21.05 -4.53
CA ASN A 692 10.43 -20.43 -5.72
C ASN A 692 11.93 -20.71 -5.90
N TYR A 693 12.64 -21.01 -4.82
CA TYR A 693 14.04 -21.47 -4.90
C TYR A 693 14.19 -22.99 -5.12
N GLY A 694 13.08 -23.69 -5.36
CA GLY A 694 13.05 -25.10 -5.73
C GLY A 694 12.99 -26.08 -4.55
N TYR A 695 12.64 -25.61 -3.34
CA TYR A 695 12.39 -26.49 -2.20
C TYR A 695 10.93 -26.96 -2.17
N THR A 696 10.70 -28.14 -1.61
CA THR A 696 9.33 -28.61 -1.32
C THR A 696 8.96 -28.20 0.09
N VAL A 697 8.01 -27.29 0.25
CA VAL A 697 7.55 -26.82 1.55
C VAL A 697 6.32 -27.61 2.01
N ILE A 698 6.40 -28.15 3.22
CA ILE A 698 5.31 -28.77 3.95
C ILE A 698 4.83 -27.73 4.95
N ASP A 699 3.81 -26.98 4.58
CA ASP A 699 3.24 -25.91 5.39
C ASP A 699 2.15 -26.48 6.29
N LEU A 700 2.35 -26.42 7.59
CA LEU A 700 1.41 -26.92 8.60
C LEU A 700 0.37 -25.86 9.02
N GLY A 701 0.54 -24.61 8.54
CA GLY A 701 -0.38 -23.53 8.88
C GLY A 701 0.03 -22.76 10.13
N LYS A 702 -0.97 -22.29 10.87
CA LYS A 702 -0.86 -21.47 12.07
C LYS A 702 -1.39 -22.23 13.30
N ASP A 703 -1.01 -21.79 14.49
CA ASP A 703 -1.41 -22.39 15.77
C ASP A 703 -1.14 -23.91 15.82
N VAL A 704 0.04 -24.32 15.34
CA VAL A 704 0.39 -25.74 15.14
C VAL A 704 0.90 -26.36 16.42
N ASP A 705 0.29 -27.48 16.83
CA ASP A 705 0.74 -28.27 17.96
C ASP A 705 2.16 -28.81 17.73
N TYR A 706 2.98 -28.78 18.76
CA TYR A 706 4.37 -29.23 18.72
C TYR A 706 4.51 -30.72 18.34
N GLU A 707 3.58 -31.59 18.70
CA GLU A 707 3.54 -32.97 18.26
C GLU A 707 3.29 -33.11 16.74
N GLU A 708 2.49 -32.25 16.18
CA GLU A 708 2.21 -32.22 14.73
C GLU A 708 3.44 -31.80 13.94
N VAL A 709 4.20 -30.78 14.41
CA VAL A 709 5.47 -30.38 13.81
C VAL A 709 6.46 -31.52 13.81
N VAL A 710 6.60 -32.22 14.95
CA VAL A 710 7.49 -33.38 15.08
C VAL A 710 7.06 -34.51 14.14
N LYS A 711 5.78 -34.84 14.13
CA LYS A 711 5.21 -35.88 13.27
C LYS A 711 5.48 -35.61 11.79
N ALA A 712 5.19 -34.38 11.32
CA ALA A 712 5.42 -33.98 9.93
C ALA A 712 6.92 -34.07 9.57
N THR A 713 7.80 -33.69 10.50
CA THR A 713 9.26 -33.76 10.30
C THR A 713 9.75 -35.21 10.16
N VAL A 714 9.29 -36.10 11.04
CA VAL A 714 9.66 -37.54 11.03
C VAL A 714 9.06 -38.26 9.81
N ASP A 715 7.76 -38.12 9.59
CA ASP A 715 7.03 -38.83 8.51
C ASP A 715 7.57 -38.48 7.13
N ASN A 716 8.08 -37.28 6.94
CA ASN A 716 8.62 -36.80 5.66
C ASN A 716 10.15 -36.82 5.59
N ASN A 717 10.84 -37.26 6.63
CA ASN A 717 12.30 -37.25 6.73
C ASN A 717 12.92 -35.88 6.41
N VAL A 718 12.41 -34.84 7.08
CA VAL A 718 12.77 -33.44 6.80
C VAL A 718 14.03 -33.07 7.59
N LYS A 719 14.97 -32.40 6.92
CA LYS A 719 16.23 -31.93 7.53
C LYS A 719 16.20 -30.49 8.01
N LEU A 720 15.24 -29.68 7.56
CA LEU A 720 15.12 -28.28 7.93
C LEU A 720 13.68 -27.98 8.33
N VAL A 721 13.51 -27.46 9.54
CA VAL A 721 12.22 -27.01 10.08
C VAL A 721 12.29 -25.51 10.33
N GLY A 722 11.33 -24.76 9.82
CA GLY A 722 11.16 -23.33 10.07
C GLY A 722 9.97 -23.06 10.99
N LEU A 723 10.21 -22.34 12.07
CA LEU A 723 9.19 -21.95 13.04
C LEU A 723 9.03 -20.44 13.07
N SER A 724 7.79 -19.95 13.05
CA SER A 724 7.44 -18.53 13.09
C SER A 724 6.67 -18.17 14.35
N ALA A 725 7.01 -17.02 14.97
CA ALA A 725 6.24 -16.40 16.04
C ALA A 725 6.22 -14.89 15.91
N LEU A 726 5.05 -14.28 16.00
CA LEU A 726 4.87 -12.84 15.95
C LEU A 726 4.49 -12.22 17.30
N MET A 727 4.09 -13.04 18.27
CA MET A 727 3.72 -12.59 19.61
C MET A 727 4.76 -13.05 20.63
N THR A 728 5.10 -12.16 21.57
CA THR A 728 6.00 -12.51 22.68
C THR A 728 5.45 -13.63 23.55
N THR A 729 4.13 -13.73 23.64
CA THR A 729 3.41 -14.76 24.42
C THR A 729 3.57 -16.17 23.83
N THR A 730 3.91 -16.31 22.58
CA THR A 730 4.08 -17.60 21.88
C THR A 730 5.52 -18.08 21.80
N LEU A 731 6.47 -17.27 22.30
CA LEU A 731 7.90 -17.65 22.36
C LEU A 731 8.14 -18.90 23.17
N LYS A 732 7.36 -19.11 24.23
CA LYS A 732 7.44 -20.34 25.06
C LYS A 732 7.01 -21.57 24.24
N SER A 733 5.98 -21.48 23.44
CA SER A 733 5.53 -22.55 22.54
C SER A 733 6.60 -22.90 21.50
N MET A 734 7.35 -21.91 21.04
CA MET A 734 8.50 -22.14 20.15
C MET A 734 9.61 -22.92 20.87
N GLU A 735 9.97 -22.54 22.08
CA GLU A 735 10.95 -23.26 22.92
C GLU A 735 10.54 -24.72 23.15
N GLU A 736 9.26 -24.96 23.49
CA GLU A 736 8.73 -26.31 23.69
C GLU A 736 8.74 -27.13 22.37
N THR A 737 8.42 -26.53 21.27
CA THR A 737 8.50 -27.17 19.92
C THR A 737 9.94 -27.57 19.60
N ILE A 738 10.91 -26.68 19.80
CA ILE A 738 12.34 -26.97 19.57
C ILE A 738 12.82 -28.09 20.48
N ALA A 739 12.50 -28.04 21.77
CA ALA A 739 12.89 -29.08 22.74
C ALA A 739 12.34 -30.46 22.34
N LEU A 740 11.11 -30.51 21.82
CA LEU A 740 10.50 -31.75 21.36
C LEU A 740 11.12 -32.25 20.04
N LEU A 741 11.43 -31.36 19.10
CA LEU A 741 12.16 -31.68 17.86
C LEU A 741 13.55 -32.28 18.21
N ARG A 742 14.32 -31.66 19.09
CA ARG A 742 15.65 -32.15 19.51
C ARG A 742 15.61 -33.53 20.14
N LYS A 743 14.51 -33.88 20.79
CA LYS A 743 14.33 -35.21 21.40
C LYS A 743 13.99 -36.31 20.41
N ASN A 744 13.30 -35.97 19.30
CA ASN A 744 12.68 -36.94 18.42
C ASN A 744 13.24 -36.91 16.97
N CYS A 745 13.94 -35.87 16.56
CA CYS A 745 14.39 -35.65 15.21
C CYS A 745 15.85 -35.21 15.15
N ASP A 746 16.57 -35.68 14.11
CA ASP A 746 17.88 -35.14 13.73
C ASP A 746 17.63 -34.12 12.58
N CYS A 747 17.18 -32.92 12.94
CA CYS A 747 16.85 -31.87 12.01
C CYS A 747 17.46 -30.52 12.46
N THR A 748 17.73 -29.66 11.50
CA THR A 748 18.11 -28.28 11.73
C THR A 748 16.84 -27.42 11.92
N VAL A 749 16.86 -26.55 12.91
CA VAL A 749 15.73 -25.65 13.21
C VAL A 749 16.13 -24.21 12.95
N MET A 750 15.41 -23.54 12.07
CA MET A 750 15.46 -22.09 11.90
C MET A 750 14.22 -21.45 12.53
N VAL A 751 14.39 -20.26 13.11
CA VAL A 751 13.30 -19.50 13.72
C VAL A 751 13.27 -18.10 13.15
N GLY A 752 12.05 -17.53 13.00
CA GLY A 752 11.86 -16.17 12.51
C GLY A 752 10.57 -15.56 13.07
N GLY A 753 10.47 -14.24 12.97
CA GLY A 753 9.31 -13.47 13.40
C GLY A 753 9.69 -12.19 14.13
N ALA A 754 8.80 -11.19 14.12
CA ALA A 754 9.09 -9.83 14.56
C ALA A 754 9.48 -9.68 16.05
N VAL A 755 9.18 -10.68 16.88
CA VAL A 755 9.49 -10.66 18.32
C VAL A 755 10.76 -11.44 18.67
N LEU A 756 11.43 -12.01 17.68
CA LEU A 756 12.64 -12.80 17.87
C LEU A 756 13.91 -11.96 17.65
N THR A 757 14.95 -12.33 18.40
CA THR A 757 16.30 -11.80 18.24
C THR A 757 17.30 -12.95 18.11
N PRO A 758 18.50 -12.72 17.54
CA PRO A 758 19.54 -13.74 17.45
C PRO A 758 19.88 -14.37 18.83
N ASP A 759 20.02 -13.54 19.86
CA ASP A 759 20.35 -13.99 21.23
C ASP A 759 19.26 -14.89 21.82
N TYR A 760 17.99 -14.57 21.55
CA TYR A 760 16.88 -15.40 22.02
C TYR A 760 16.78 -16.72 21.23
N ALA A 761 17.02 -16.70 19.93
CA ALA A 761 17.05 -17.91 19.11
C ALA A 761 18.13 -18.89 19.60
N GLU A 762 19.33 -18.40 19.92
CA GLU A 762 20.41 -19.19 20.50
C GLU A 762 19.99 -19.77 21.89
N LYS A 763 19.39 -18.95 22.76
CA LYS A 763 18.92 -19.33 24.09
C LYS A 763 17.91 -20.48 24.06
N ILE A 764 16.98 -20.48 23.07
CA ILE A 764 15.96 -21.55 22.96
C ILE A 764 16.45 -22.77 22.15
N GLY A 765 17.72 -22.78 21.74
CA GLY A 765 18.34 -23.90 21.05
C GLY A 765 18.01 -24.04 19.57
N ALA A 766 17.63 -22.96 18.90
CA ALA A 766 17.54 -22.92 17.45
C ALA A 766 18.95 -22.89 16.82
N ASP A 767 19.10 -23.52 15.63
CA ASP A 767 20.38 -23.53 14.91
C ASP A 767 20.59 -22.23 14.13
N TYR A 768 19.51 -21.63 13.68
CA TYR A 768 19.53 -20.39 12.90
C TYR A 768 18.39 -19.46 13.29
N TYR A 769 18.71 -18.17 13.28
CA TYR A 769 17.75 -17.08 13.31
C TYR A 769 17.64 -16.49 11.91
N SER A 770 16.43 -16.24 11.46
CA SER A 770 16.14 -15.58 10.22
C SER A 770 15.44 -14.25 10.48
N LYS A 771 16.12 -13.14 10.21
CA LYS A 771 15.57 -11.78 10.41
C LYS A 771 14.48 -11.44 9.39
N ASP A 772 14.55 -12.08 8.21
CA ASP A 772 13.63 -11.86 7.10
C ASP A 772 13.50 -13.11 6.22
N ALA A 773 12.59 -13.03 5.25
CA ALA A 773 12.29 -14.16 4.38
C ALA A 773 13.44 -14.54 3.43
N LYS A 774 14.32 -13.58 3.09
CA LYS A 774 15.50 -13.84 2.26
C LYS A 774 16.53 -14.65 3.04
N GLU A 775 16.79 -14.30 4.30
CA GLU A 775 17.72 -15.03 5.14
C GLU A 775 17.27 -16.49 5.38
N SER A 776 15.93 -16.73 5.43
CA SER A 776 15.39 -18.10 5.48
C SER A 776 15.82 -18.92 4.26
N VAL A 777 15.88 -18.31 3.07
CA VAL A 777 16.36 -18.97 1.86
C VAL A 777 17.86 -19.26 1.94
N ASP A 778 18.66 -18.32 2.44
CA ASP A 778 20.10 -18.51 2.57
C ASP A 778 20.46 -19.62 3.58
N ILE A 779 19.67 -19.71 4.67
CA ILE A 779 19.76 -20.84 5.61
C ILE A 779 19.41 -22.16 4.90
N ALA A 780 18.31 -22.19 4.13
CA ALA A 780 17.93 -23.38 3.38
C ALA A 780 19.01 -23.84 2.40
N LYS A 781 19.65 -22.90 1.67
CA LYS A 781 20.80 -23.19 0.80
C LYS A 781 21.99 -23.79 1.57
N LYS A 782 22.26 -23.28 2.76
CA LYS A 782 23.36 -23.75 3.62
C LYS A 782 23.11 -25.16 4.15
N VAL A 783 21.87 -25.50 4.43
CA VAL A 783 21.50 -26.79 5.08
C VAL A 783 21.19 -27.87 4.05
N LEU A 784 20.55 -27.53 2.96
CA LEU A 784 20.03 -28.48 1.96
C LEU A 784 20.76 -28.45 0.63
N GLY A 785 21.47 -27.37 0.29
CA GLY A 785 22.21 -27.18 -0.93
C GLY A 785 21.49 -26.36 -2.00
#